data_aa50607c107103f0bd6dd40ee38ebe84
#
_entry.id   aa50607c107103f0bd6dd40ee38ebe84
#
_cell.length_a   1.000
_cell.length_b   1.000
_cell.length_c   1.000
_cell.angle_alpha   90.00
_cell.angle_beta   90.00
_cell.angle_gamma   90.00
#
_symmetry.space_group_name_H-M   'P 1'
#
loop_
_entity.id
_entity.type
_entity.pdbx_description
1 polymer ?
#
loop_
_entity_poly.entity_id
_entity_poly.type
_entity_poly.pdbx_seq_one_letter_code
_entity_poly.pdbx_strand_id
1 'polypeptide(L)'
;CRYQSGDGKKSGDVMFQELIDKAHAKGIKIILDIVLNHTSNFGEEKLCKMFDRDTHLRNQAYIDACMIPDERKLGNDYLGNVKIQYQRRLALMKNTDGNNHDIHNYWHHTANNWNWDFPSRWMGQIAGDCVDLNTENDYVAKYLVDCYGQFIKMGVDGFRIDTSGHISRLTFNKEFIPQFEALGKQYENKRLNKAPFFMYGEVCTRMNDVTYRGQANLSCYFYTWKSDEALLNKWDGSKSYWDNQVIPEGSEPVGPQLLCLEETTSPKSNNAKMLNGAWHEPDYSQSSGFNVIDFPMHYSYNTAQQAFSLASGDECYNDATFNVVYVDSHDYSPGPSDTNRFGGTDAQWAENLSLLFTFRGIPCLYYGSEVGFRRGVVIDKGPNGPLSNTGRAYFGGYITGDVEASDFGEYKASGNVAASLNHDVAQHLIRLNKIRQAVPALRKGQWTTDGCTANGGIAFKRAYKDSYALVALNGGATFTDCPAGTYTDLVTGKIYTGPTITVDAPNNQGQVRVLVKDWTGGKLIEDGAFIYETAAQHKGGQTYDGNEEAGTTWIDEAPIQPASVSFSQAGGSFRTETINMTVTLSEDAKSGWYQIQGQDKVNLTPGVSENLTIGEGMNFGDTKTIDWSAEGQDGKVKSGSLTFTKVDPNASIMVYVKAANAPHIHAWTTGTDGKDLTGAWPGKVMAGPVEIDGAKYWTYSFDGVENFNVILNNGNGAQSGEITGITGDIHLEYDGGTSAKKIDAPVNTAAKVTLSPNGGDFQKTISVTATLSNNAKSGWYKIGDGEQVAFTPGKAATFTLGADMMEGESKTVTWSATNTDNETNTGSATFTKIKEVVIPTPTGIFAYFLAPAEWSDIHVWAWNDADNFTGGTWPGVSCTKTDMKKNGLDVWMWKFDGDLTGAPTNIIFNNNGNGVNQTETFAFVNGAVYDRNGKTNAFENGAVYYRNGKTNESASTGINQVGCKKAPAKLQIYSINGVKVAEVNKVSDAEYVLSPGMYICNGKKFVIK
;
A
#
# COMPACT_ATOMS: atom_id res chain seq x y z
N CYS A 1 -9.75 17.93 13.79
CA CYS A 1 -11.23 17.98 13.82
C CYS A 1 -11.70 18.45 15.19
N ARG A 2 -12.54 19.51 15.21
CA ARG A 2 -13.06 20.09 16.48
C ARG A 2 -14.37 19.47 16.96
N TYR A 3 -14.81 18.45 16.30
CA TYR A 3 -15.96 17.69 16.73
C TYR A 3 -15.67 17.06 18.09
N GLN A 4 -16.66 16.96 18.94
CA GLN A 4 -16.57 16.32 20.25
C GLN A 4 -17.69 15.31 20.38
N SER A 5 -17.47 14.27 21.20
CA SER A 5 -18.56 13.37 21.58
C SER A 5 -19.68 14.14 22.26
N GLY A 6 -20.91 13.64 22.20
CA GLY A 6 -22.08 14.30 22.79
C GLY A 6 -21.94 14.62 24.28
N ASP A 7 -21.11 13.86 25.01
CA ASP A 7 -20.77 14.11 26.41
C ASP A 7 -19.54 15.02 26.63
N GLY A 8 -18.93 15.49 25.54
CA GLY A 8 -17.74 16.38 25.56
C GLY A 8 -16.44 15.71 26.01
N LYS A 9 -16.41 14.40 26.26
CA LYS A 9 -15.22 13.70 26.80
C LYS A 9 -14.17 13.35 25.76
N LYS A 10 -14.55 13.21 24.49
CA LYS A 10 -13.65 12.82 23.41
C LYS A 10 -13.62 13.89 22.33
N SER A 11 -12.42 14.23 21.86
CA SER A 11 -12.25 15.05 20.67
C SER A 11 -12.54 14.24 19.40
N GLY A 12 -12.83 14.95 18.30
CA GLY A 12 -13.05 14.31 17.00
C GLY A 12 -11.87 13.46 16.53
N ASP A 13 -10.64 13.85 16.85
CA ASP A 13 -9.44 13.08 16.48
C ASP A 13 -9.37 11.76 17.23
N VAL A 14 -9.68 11.76 18.53
CA VAL A 14 -9.77 10.52 19.33
C VAL A 14 -10.87 9.61 18.80
N MET A 15 -12.05 10.16 18.51
CA MET A 15 -13.16 9.38 17.95
C MET A 15 -12.83 8.78 16.58
N PHE A 16 -12.13 9.54 15.75
CA PHE A 16 -11.74 9.07 14.42
C PHE A 16 -10.65 7.98 14.50
N GLN A 17 -9.69 8.13 15.44
CA GLN A 17 -8.71 7.06 15.69
C GLN A 17 -9.41 5.78 16.17
N GLU A 18 -10.36 5.91 17.10
CA GLU A 18 -11.15 4.74 17.55
C GLU A 18 -11.92 4.07 16.41
N LEU A 19 -12.48 4.86 15.49
CA LEU A 19 -13.13 4.32 14.29
C LEU A 19 -12.16 3.49 13.44
N ILE A 20 -10.97 4.03 13.15
CA ILE A 20 -9.94 3.32 12.39
C ILE A 20 -9.56 2.02 13.10
N ASP A 21 -9.22 2.10 14.37
CA ASP A 21 -8.76 0.94 15.16
C ASP A 21 -9.84 -0.17 15.22
N LYS A 22 -11.10 0.21 15.46
CA LYS A 22 -12.21 -0.75 15.51
C LYS A 22 -12.52 -1.35 14.14
N ALA A 23 -12.43 -0.56 13.07
CA ALA A 23 -12.63 -1.04 11.71
C ALA A 23 -11.52 -2.04 11.32
N HIS A 24 -10.26 -1.70 11.61
CA HIS A 24 -9.12 -2.59 11.35
C HIS A 24 -9.21 -3.89 12.15
N ALA A 25 -9.65 -3.83 13.41
CA ALA A 25 -9.87 -5.02 14.23
C ALA A 25 -10.93 -5.97 13.63
N LYS A 26 -11.83 -5.46 12.81
CA LYS A 26 -12.84 -6.24 12.07
C LYS A 26 -12.42 -6.55 10.62
N GLY A 27 -11.21 -6.22 10.23
CA GLY A 27 -10.73 -6.43 8.85
C GLY A 27 -11.26 -5.41 7.82
N ILE A 28 -11.82 -4.29 8.28
CA ILE A 28 -12.41 -3.23 7.44
C ILE A 28 -11.42 -2.09 7.28
N LYS A 29 -11.12 -1.72 6.04
CA LYS A 29 -10.30 -0.55 5.69
C LYS A 29 -11.14 0.72 5.69
N ILE A 30 -10.49 1.85 6.01
CA ILE A 30 -11.10 3.17 5.98
C ILE A 30 -10.50 3.97 4.83
N ILE A 31 -11.37 4.40 3.91
CA ILE A 31 -11.06 5.37 2.87
C ILE A 31 -11.67 6.70 3.27
N LEU A 32 -10.87 7.73 3.35
CA LEU A 32 -11.33 9.07 3.70
C LEU A 32 -11.59 9.90 2.43
N ASP A 33 -12.75 10.54 2.37
CA ASP A 33 -13.05 11.51 1.33
C ASP A 33 -12.39 12.84 1.67
N ILE A 34 -11.59 13.37 0.75
CA ILE A 34 -10.85 14.63 0.91
C ILE A 34 -11.07 15.56 -0.28
N VAL A 35 -10.90 16.85 -0.04
CA VAL A 35 -11.03 17.90 -1.06
C VAL A 35 -9.72 18.66 -1.16
N LEU A 36 -9.06 18.59 -2.31
CA LEU A 36 -7.81 19.34 -2.58
C LEU A 36 -8.06 20.61 -3.39
N ASN A 37 -9.13 20.62 -4.20
CA ASN A 37 -9.37 21.65 -5.19
C ASN A 37 -9.82 23.00 -4.60
N HIS A 38 -10.63 22.98 -3.56
CA HIS A 38 -11.26 24.19 -3.06
C HIS A 38 -11.43 24.19 -1.55
N THR A 39 -11.68 25.36 -1.00
CA THR A 39 -12.13 25.53 0.39
C THR A 39 -13.60 25.90 0.43
N SER A 40 -14.23 25.65 1.58
CA SER A 40 -15.52 26.24 1.86
C SER A 40 -15.41 27.73 2.08
N ASN A 41 -16.54 28.38 2.06
CA ASN A 41 -16.66 29.81 2.19
C ASN A 41 -16.52 30.29 3.65
N PHE A 42 -15.47 31.05 3.94
CA PHE A 42 -15.19 31.63 5.26
C PHE A 42 -15.58 33.12 5.40
N GLY A 43 -16.13 33.75 4.35
CA GLY A 43 -16.30 35.17 4.23
C GLY A 43 -15.12 35.82 3.48
N GLU A 44 -15.42 36.81 2.67
CA GLU A 44 -14.44 37.41 1.75
C GLU A 44 -13.26 38.05 2.48
N GLU A 45 -13.51 38.77 3.55
CA GLU A 45 -12.47 39.42 4.34
C GLU A 45 -11.51 38.42 5.04
N LYS A 46 -11.88 37.18 5.09
CA LYS A 46 -11.12 36.12 5.78
C LYS A 46 -10.24 35.26 4.87
N LEU A 47 -10.54 35.19 3.59
CA LEU A 47 -9.90 34.24 2.69
C LEU A 47 -8.38 34.37 2.64
N CYS A 48 -7.86 35.56 2.50
CA CYS A 48 -6.43 35.82 2.34
C CYS A 48 -5.61 35.78 3.65
N LYS A 49 -6.26 35.54 4.78
CA LYS A 49 -5.60 35.49 6.11
C LYS A 49 -5.23 34.10 6.56
N MET A 50 -5.51 33.08 5.76
CA MET A 50 -5.17 31.68 6.09
C MET A 50 -3.66 31.44 6.17
N PHE A 51 -2.89 32.20 5.43
CA PHE A 51 -1.45 32.23 5.47
C PHE A 51 -0.94 33.58 5.93
N ASP A 52 0.18 33.58 6.65
CA ASP A 52 0.84 34.85 6.98
C ASP A 52 1.44 35.46 5.72
N ARG A 53 1.16 36.74 5.52
CA ARG A 53 1.50 37.45 4.31
C ARG A 53 2.99 37.50 3.98
N ASP A 54 3.81 37.67 5.01
CA ASP A 54 5.25 37.89 4.84
C ASP A 54 6.07 36.60 4.93
N THR A 55 5.65 35.68 5.76
CA THR A 55 6.37 34.43 6.02
C THR A 55 5.83 33.24 5.25
N HIS A 56 4.67 33.33 4.63
CA HIS A 56 3.92 32.22 4.02
C HIS A 56 3.54 31.09 4.98
N LEU A 57 3.76 31.28 6.26
CA LEU A 57 3.40 30.28 7.26
C LEU A 57 1.89 30.27 7.47
N ARG A 58 1.37 29.09 7.74
CA ARG A 58 -0.03 28.88 8.06
C ARG A 58 -0.40 29.62 9.35
N ASN A 59 -1.37 30.49 9.25
CA ASN A 59 -1.94 31.15 10.43
C ASN A 59 -2.96 30.24 11.11
N GLN A 60 -2.47 29.30 11.91
CA GLN A 60 -3.32 28.30 12.55
C GLN A 60 -4.36 28.91 13.47
N ALA A 61 -4.00 29.94 14.23
CA ALA A 61 -4.94 30.60 15.14
C ALA A 61 -6.11 31.26 14.37
N TYR A 62 -5.82 31.82 13.21
CA TYR A 62 -6.85 32.40 12.37
C TYR A 62 -7.74 31.34 11.71
N ILE A 63 -7.14 30.28 11.17
CA ILE A 63 -7.87 29.13 10.63
C ILE A 63 -8.75 28.52 11.71
N ASP A 64 -8.22 28.39 12.90
CA ASP A 64 -8.93 27.89 14.06
C ASP A 64 -10.14 28.74 14.42
N ALA A 65 -10.00 30.05 14.42
CA ALA A 65 -11.12 30.96 14.66
C ALA A 65 -12.20 30.84 13.57
N CYS A 66 -11.80 30.68 12.30
CA CYS A 66 -12.74 30.48 11.19
C CYS A 66 -13.53 29.18 11.26
N MET A 67 -13.03 28.18 11.95
CA MET A 67 -13.70 26.87 12.09
C MET A 67 -14.74 26.82 13.21
N ILE A 68 -14.87 27.87 14.03
CA ILE A 68 -15.88 27.91 15.10
C ILE A 68 -17.25 28.20 14.48
N PRO A 69 -18.26 27.32 14.61
CA PRO A 69 -19.55 27.44 13.93
C PRO A 69 -20.29 28.74 14.21
N ASP A 70 -20.22 29.23 15.43
CA ASP A 70 -20.93 30.46 15.84
C ASP A 70 -20.32 31.75 15.29
N GLU A 71 -19.11 31.69 14.79
CA GLU A 71 -18.44 32.81 14.15
C GLU A 71 -18.64 32.90 12.64
N ARG A 72 -19.34 31.93 12.03
CA ARG A 72 -19.81 31.99 10.65
C ARG A 72 -20.94 33.04 10.48
N LYS A 73 -20.90 34.15 11.18
CA LYS A 73 -21.86 35.23 11.00
C LYS A 73 -21.56 36.03 9.73
N LEU A 74 -21.68 35.29 8.64
CA LEU A 74 -21.83 35.87 7.34
C LEU A 74 -23.21 36.54 7.36
N GLY A 75 -23.31 37.82 6.99
CA GLY A 75 -24.58 38.52 7.00
C GLY A 75 -25.68 37.79 6.22
N ASN A 76 -26.94 38.06 6.53
CA ASN A 76 -28.08 37.41 5.88
C ASN A 76 -28.08 37.57 4.36
N ASP A 77 -27.55 38.67 3.85
CA ASP A 77 -27.35 38.94 2.42
C ASP A 77 -26.30 37.99 1.82
N TYR A 78 -25.26 37.64 2.59
CA TYR A 78 -24.22 36.74 2.17
C TYR A 78 -24.72 35.29 2.12
N LEU A 79 -25.34 34.80 3.18
CA LEU A 79 -25.83 33.41 3.25
C LEU A 79 -26.97 33.09 2.28
N GLY A 80 -27.79 34.13 1.97
CA GLY A 80 -28.95 33.96 1.10
C GLY A 80 -28.69 34.19 -0.39
N ASN A 81 -27.51 34.67 -0.76
CA ASN A 81 -27.27 35.12 -2.14
C ASN A 81 -25.87 34.72 -2.67
N VAL A 82 -25.81 33.57 -3.32
CA VAL A 82 -24.58 33.00 -3.93
C VAL A 82 -23.92 33.99 -4.91
N LYS A 83 -24.70 34.78 -5.65
CA LYS A 83 -24.16 35.77 -6.59
C LYS A 83 -23.42 36.92 -5.88
N ILE A 84 -23.95 37.40 -4.75
CA ILE A 84 -23.28 38.40 -3.93
C ILE A 84 -22.00 37.82 -3.33
N GLN A 85 -22.04 36.63 -2.78
CA GLN A 85 -20.86 35.93 -2.25
C GLN A 85 -19.75 35.88 -3.28
N TYR A 86 -20.09 35.41 -4.46
CA TYR A 86 -19.16 35.30 -5.56
C TYR A 86 -18.56 36.66 -5.98
N GLN A 87 -19.40 37.69 -6.17
CA GLN A 87 -18.94 39.00 -6.59
C GLN A 87 -17.97 39.63 -5.57
N ARG A 88 -18.22 39.47 -4.28
CA ARG A 88 -17.34 39.98 -3.22
C ARG A 88 -15.99 39.27 -3.20
N ARG A 89 -15.98 37.91 -3.32
CA ARG A 89 -14.73 37.17 -3.43
C ARG A 89 -13.93 37.55 -4.67
N LEU A 90 -14.61 37.69 -5.78
CA LEU A 90 -13.98 38.09 -7.02
C LEU A 90 -13.34 39.49 -6.91
N ALA A 91 -13.98 40.42 -6.24
CA ALA A 91 -13.43 41.76 -5.99
C ALA A 91 -12.13 41.67 -5.17
N LEU A 92 -12.09 40.86 -4.10
CA LEU A 92 -10.90 40.68 -3.29
C LEU A 92 -9.77 40.01 -4.09
N MET A 93 -10.06 38.92 -4.80
CA MET A 93 -9.06 38.18 -5.54
C MET A 93 -8.52 38.94 -6.74
N LYS A 94 -9.33 39.79 -7.36
CA LYS A 94 -8.91 40.61 -8.49
C LYS A 94 -8.28 41.96 -8.09
N ASN A 95 -8.16 42.25 -6.80
CA ASN A 95 -7.67 43.55 -6.32
C ASN A 95 -8.46 44.77 -6.86
N THR A 96 -9.75 44.61 -7.12
CA THR A 96 -10.60 45.64 -7.70
C THR A 96 -10.92 46.77 -6.71
N ASP A 97 -10.64 46.58 -5.43
CA ASP A 97 -10.76 47.54 -4.36
C ASP A 97 -9.47 48.38 -4.14
N GLY A 98 -8.42 48.10 -4.95
CA GLY A 98 -7.11 48.72 -4.83
C GLY A 98 -6.18 48.10 -3.80
N ASN A 99 -6.60 47.02 -3.15
CA ASN A 99 -5.79 46.26 -2.19
C ASN A 99 -5.45 44.88 -2.75
N ASN A 100 -4.20 44.50 -2.65
CA ASN A 100 -3.82 43.15 -2.98
C ASN A 100 -3.99 42.26 -1.76
N HIS A 101 -5.08 41.53 -1.72
CA HIS A 101 -5.43 40.66 -0.60
C HIS A 101 -4.80 39.28 -0.71
N ASP A 102 -4.46 38.80 -1.91
CA ASP A 102 -3.82 37.54 -2.17
C ASP A 102 -2.52 37.73 -2.96
N ILE A 103 -1.56 38.36 -2.33
CA ILE A 103 -0.28 38.75 -2.97
C ILE A 103 0.59 37.55 -3.37
N HIS A 104 0.30 36.38 -2.85
CA HIS A 104 1.04 35.16 -3.11
C HIS A 104 0.29 34.17 -4.00
N ASN A 105 -0.87 34.56 -4.52
CA ASN A 105 -1.74 33.76 -5.37
C ASN A 105 -2.04 32.36 -4.78
N TYR A 106 -2.54 32.32 -3.55
CA TYR A 106 -3.00 31.10 -2.90
C TYR A 106 -4.29 30.55 -3.51
N TRP A 107 -5.07 31.43 -4.16
CA TRP A 107 -6.27 31.08 -4.90
C TRP A 107 -6.11 31.41 -6.38
N HIS A 108 -6.81 30.66 -7.23
CA HIS A 108 -6.94 31.06 -8.62
C HIS A 108 -7.83 32.30 -8.74
N HIS A 109 -7.33 33.30 -9.42
CA HIS A 109 -8.03 34.57 -9.61
C HIS A 109 -8.92 34.58 -10.86
N THR A 110 -9.33 33.42 -11.31
CA THR A 110 -10.17 33.29 -12.49
C THR A 110 -11.61 33.64 -12.16
N ALA A 111 -12.29 34.34 -13.09
CA ALA A 111 -13.70 34.60 -13.00
C ALA A 111 -14.52 33.29 -12.98
N ASN A 112 -15.76 33.40 -12.63
CA ASN A 112 -16.70 32.40 -12.20
C ASN A 112 -17.09 31.32 -13.20
N ASN A 113 -16.60 31.33 -14.37
CA ASN A 113 -17.04 30.36 -15.36
C ASN A 113 -15.84 29.51 -15.82
N TRP A 114 -15.55 28.48 -15.06
CA TRP A 114 -14.82 27.38 -15.65
C TRP A 114 -15.67 26.76 -16.78
N ASN A 115 -15.01 26.34 -17.83
CA ASN A 115 -15.66 25.70 -18.95
C ASN A 115 -15.34 24.21 -18.90
N TRP A 116 -16.38 23.37 -18.77
CA TRP A 116 -16.24 21.91 -18.79
C TRP A 116 -15.53 21.38 -20.03
N ASP A 117 -15.55 22.12 -21.11
CA ASP A 117 -15.00 21.77 -22.40
C ASP A 117 -13.54 22.20 -22.55
N PHE A 118 -12.97 22.85 -21.51
CA PHE A 118 -11.67 23.47 -21.60
C PHE A 118 -10.85 23.28 -20.33
N PRO A 119 -9.52 23.21 -20.42
CA PRO A 119 -8.64 23.11 -19.25
C PRO A 119 -8.80 24.24 -18.23
N SER A 120 -9.44 25.36 -18.59
CA SER A 120 -9.76 26.43 -17.64
C SER A 120 -10.57 25.96 -16.43
N ARG A 121 -11.18 24.79 -16.48
CA ARG A 121 -11.82 24.15 -15.32
C ARG A 121 -10.84 23.87 -14.18
N TRP A 122 -9.53 23.81 -14.44
CA TRP A 122 -8.52 23.67 -13.41
C TRP A 122 -8.24 24.94 -12.61
N MET A 123 -8.81 26.05 -13.01
CA MET A 123 -8.53 27.39 -12.44
C MET A 123 -9.77 28.13 -12.00
N GLY A 124 -10.94 27.59 -12.26
CA GLY A 124 -12.20 28.28 -12.02
C GLY A 124 -13.01 27.59 -10.92
N GLN A 125 -13.79 28.39 -10.21
CA GLN A 125 -14.65 27.90 -9.14
C GLN A 125 -15.72 26.96 -9.67
N ILE A 126 -15.85 25.78 -9.05
CA ILE A 126 -16.88 24.81 -9.40
C ILE A 126 -18.27 25.29 -9.01
N ALA A 127 -18.38 26.02 -7.92
CA ALA A 127 -19.62 26.61 -7.42
C ALA A 127 -19.32 27.91 -6.65
N GLY A 128 -20.33 28.71 -6.42
CA GLY A 128 -20.17 30.02 -5.78
C GLY A 128 -19.68 29.99 -4.34
N ASP A 129 -19.80 28.87 -3.65
CA ASP A 129 -19.34 28.66 -2.28
C ASP A 129 -18.06 27.76 -2.18
N CYS A 130 -17.50 27.38 -3.33
CA CYS A 130 -16.28 26.58 -3.43
C CYS A 130 -15.13 27.46 -3.94
N VAL A 131 -14.33 27.99 -3.04
CA VAL A 131 -13.22 28.88 -3.39
C VAL A 131 -12.06 28.09 -3.92
N ASP A 132 -11.71 28.31 -5.18
CA ASP A 132 -10.73 27.51 -5.93
C ASP A 132 -9.30 27.82 -5.46
N LEU A 133 -8.62 26.79 -4.99
CA LEU A 133 -7.25 26.88 -4.51
C LEU A 133 -6.26 26.79 -5.67
N ASN A 134 -5.22 27.61 -5.63
CA ASN A 134 -4.10 27.47 -6.56
C ASN A 134 -3.22 26.28 -6.15
N THR A 135 -3.59 25.10 -6.59
CA THR A 135 -2.91 23.83 -6.26
C THR A 135 -1.52 23.71 -6.92
N GLU A 136 -1.20 24.57 -7.88
CA GLU A 136 0.11 24.71 -8.51
C GLU A 136 1.07 25.58 -7.68
N ASN A 137 0.58 26.18 -6.61
CA ASN A 137 1.39 26.93 -5.65
C ASN A 137 1.95 25.97 -4.58
N ASP A 138 3.28 25.88 -4.45
CA ASP A 138 3.98 24.97 -3.54
C ASP A 138 3.52 25.10 -2.07
N TYR A 139 3.22 26.31 -1.62
CA TYR A 139 2.75 26.54 -0.24
C TYR A 139 1.36 25.98 -0.03
N VAL A 140 0.47 26.13 -1.02
CA VAL A 140 -0.88 25.56 -0.98
C VAL A 140 -0.83 24.05 -1.03
N ALA A 141 -0.07 23.49 -1.96
CA ALA A 141 0.11 22.04 -2.08
C ALA A 141 0.66 21.46 -0.78
N LYS A 142 1.73 22.04 -0.25
CA LYS A 142 2.31 21.61 1.03
C LYS A 142 1.31 21.71 2.19
N TYR A 143 0.55 22.81 2.26
CA TYR A 143 -0.49 22.96 3.28
C TYR A 143 -1.53 21.83 3.22
N LEU A 144 -1.99 21.49 2.03
CA LEU A 144 -2.96 20.43 1.82
C LEU A 144 -2.39 19.05 2.20
N VAL A 145 -1.13 18.79 1.81
CA VAL A 145 -0.43 17.55 2.19
C VAL A 145 -0.24 17.46 3.70
N ASP A 146 0.14 18.55 4.36
CA ASP A 146 0.27 18.60 5.83
C ASP A 146 -1.07 18.35 6.53
N CYS A 147 -2.15 18.93 6.01
CA CYS A 147 -3.49 18.79 6.58
C CYS A 147 -4.04 17.37 6.43
N TYR A 148 -3.96 16.78 5.24
CA TYR A 148 -4.51 15.47 4.99
C TYR A 148 -3.56 14.33 5.37
N GLY A 149 -2.26 14.58 5.31
CA GLY A 149 -1.23 13.63 5.70
C GLY A 149 -1.33 13.17 7.16
N GLN A 150 -1.92 13.98 8.06
CA GLN A 150 -2.17 13.54 9.43
C GLN A 150 -3.12 12.34 9.51
N PHE A 151 -4.07 12.21 8.59
CA PHE A 151 -4.97 11.06 8.56
C PHE A 151 -4.26 9.79 8.08
N ILE A 152 -3.27 9.92 7.19
CA ILE A 152 -2.37 8.82 6.82
C ILE A 152 -1.57 8.36 8.05
N LYS A 153 -1.09 9.30 8.87
CA LYS A 153 -0.39 9.00 10.14
C LYS A 153 -1.29 8.30 11.16
N MET A 154 -2.58 8.57 11.13
CA MET A 154 -3.58 7.88 11.98
C MET A 154 -3.86 6.45 11.50
N GLY A 155 -3.63 6.12 10.24
CA GLY A 155 -3.82 4.79 9.69
C GLY A 155 -4.96 4.65 8.69
N VAL A 156 -5.46 5.75 8.14
CA VAL A 156 -6.40 5.71 7.00
C VAL A 156 -5.76 4.93 5.84
N ASP A 157 -6.51 4.01 5.24
CA ASP A 157 -6.01 3.09 4.22
C ASP A 157 -5.93 3.71 2.82
N GLY A 158 -6.66 4.80 2.60
CA GLY A 158 -6.63 5.51 1.33
C GLY A 158 -7.46 6.78 1.33
N PHE A 159 -7.39 7.49 0.20
CA PHE A 159 -8.20 8.68 -0.06
C PHE A 159 -9.10 8.49 -1.29
N ARG A 160 -10.34 8.91 -1.16
CA ARG A 160 -11.18 9.34 -2.27
C ARG A 160 -10.97 10.86 -2.42
N ILE A 161 -10.56 11.32 -3.56
CA ILE A 161 -10.25 12.73 -3.76
C ILE A 161 -11.35 13.35 -4.61
N ASP A 162 -12.09 14.19 -3.95
CA ASP A 162 -13.19 14.96 -4.54
C ASP A 162 -12.68 15.92 -5.62
N THR A 163 -13.51 16.21 -6.61
CA THR A 163 -13.24 17.22 -7.66
C THR A 163 -11.85 17.09 -8.31
N SER A 164 -11.30 15.90 -8.38
CA SER A 164 -9.97 15.66 -8.98
C SER A 164 -9.89 16.13 -10.44
N GLY A 165 -10.98 16.09 -11.17
CA GLY A 165 -11.07 16.62 -12.53
C GLY A 165 -10.84 18.12 -12.64
N HIS A 166 -10.80 18.85 -11.53
CA HIS A 166 -10.52 20.28 -11.46
C HIS A 166 -9.07 20.61 -11.07
N ILE A 167 -8.23 19.60 -10.96
CA ILE A 167 -6.78 19.70 -10.79
C ILE A 167 -6.15 18.93 -11.93
N SER A 168 -5.08 19.43 -12.52
CA SER A 168 -4.44 18.74 -13.65
C SER A 168 -3.73 17.46 -13.23
N ARG A 169 -3.58 16.51 -14.16
CA ARG A 169 -2.77 15.29 -13.94
C ARG A 169 -1.34 15.67 -13.56
N LEU A 170 -0.76 16.68 -14.23
CA LEU A 170 0.60 17.11 -13.98
C LEU A 170 0.77 17.60 -12.53
N THR A 171 -0.19 18.38 -12.02
CA THR A 171 -0.21 18.85 -10.62
C THR A 171 -0.29 17.66 -9.66
N PHE A 172 -1.15 16.68 -9.93
CA PHE A 172 -1.21 15.46 -9.13
C PHE A 172 0.11 14.70 -9.09
N ASN A 173 0.74 14.50 -10.24
CA ASN A 173 2.02 13.79 -10.35
C ASN A 173 3.18 14.58 -9.74
N LYS A 174 3.12 15.92 -9.75
CA LYS A 174 4.16 16.77 -9.16
C LYS A 174 4.02 16.89 -7.64
N GLU A 175 2.81 17.18 -7.15
CA GLU A 175 2.61 17.67 -5.79
C GLU A 175 2.01 16.59 -4.87
N PHE A 176 0.91 15.94 -5.25
CA PHE A 176 0.13 15.18 -4.29
C PHE A 176 0.50 13.69 -4.23
N ILE A 177 0.57 13.03 -5.38
CA ILE A 177 0.80 11.58 -5.43
C ILE A 177 2.11 11.20 -4.73
N PRO A 178 3.27 11.78 -5.07
CA PRO A 178 4.54 11.38 -4.47
C PRO A 178 4.57 11.59 -2.96
N GLN A 179 3.97 12.68 -2.48
CA GLN A 179 3.99 13.03 -1.06
C GLN A 179 3.05 12.13 -0.25
N PHE A 180 1.85 11.83 -0.76
CA PHE A 180 0.93 10.90 -0.09
C PHE A 180 1.44 9.46 -0.13
N GLU A 181 2.06 9.03 -1.23
CA GLU A 181 2.71 7.71 -1.31
C GLU A 181 3.87 7.59 -0.31
N ALA A 182 4.71 8.62 -0.21
CA ALA A 182 5.82 8.64 0.75
C ALA A 182 5.32 8.56 2.20
N LEU A 183 4.30 9.34 2.54
CA LEU A 183 3.63 9.25 3.85
C LEU A 183 2.97 7.87 4.04
N GLY A 184 2.29 7.38 3.01
CA GLY A 184 1.69 6.06 3.01
C GLY A 184 2.73 4.97 3.28
N LYS A 185 3.89 5.03 2.69
CA LYS A 185 5.00 4.10 2.93
C LYS A 185 5.57 4.25 4.34
N GLN A 186 5.79 5.48 4.78
CA GLN A 186 6.35 5.76 6.11
C GLN A 186 5.46 5.21 7.24
N TYR A 187 4.14 5.27 7.08
CA TYR A 187 3.15 4.84 8.08
C TYR A 187 2.42 3.55 7.68
N GLU A 188 3.00 2.70 6.84
CA GLU A 188 2.36 1.47 6.38
C GLU A 188 1.94 0.53 7.51
N ASN A 189 2.68 0.54 8.63
CA ASN A 189 2.41 -0.26 9.82
C ASN A 189 1.12 0.15 10.56
N LYS A 190 0.57 1.32 10.25
CA LYS A 190 -0.71 1.79 10.81
C LYS A 190 -1.92 1.28 10.02
N ARG A 191 -1.72 0.83 8.79
CA ARG A 191 -2.81 0.35 7.94
C ARG A 191 -3.06 -1.14 8.09
N LEU A 192 -4.28 -1.53 7.82
CA LEU A 192 -4.70 -2.94 7.85
C LEU A 192 -3.83 -3.76 6.88
N ASN A 193 -3.18 -4.81 7.43
CA ASN A 193 -2.28 -5.71 6.68
C ASN A 193 -1.13 -5.01 5.96
N LYS A 194 -0.74 -3.79 6.39
CA LYS A 194 0.28 -2.95 5.73
C LYS A 194 0.01 -2.76 4.23
N ALA A 195 -1.27 -2.72 3.86
CA ALA A 195 -1.66 -2.54 2.47
C ALA A 195 -1.07 -1.23 1.89
N PRO A 196 -0.73 -1.18 0.60
CA PRO A 196 -0.37 0.06 -0.06
C PRO A 196 -1.45 1.13 0.15
N PHE A 197 -1.03 2.37 0.27
CA PHE A 197 -1.97 3.49 0.38
C PHE A 197 -2.74 3.64 -0.94
N PHE A 198 -4.06 3.62 -0.88
CA PHE A 198 -4.91 3.64 -2.06
C PHE A 198 -5.46 5.04 -2.33
N MET A 199 -5.25 5.55 -3.53
CA MET A 199 -5.78 6.85 -3.96
C MET A 199 -6.64 6.70 -5.20
N TYR A 200 -7.81 7.32 -5.18
CA TYR A 200 -8.65 7.44 -6.36
C TYR A 200 -9.43 8.75 -6.32
N GLY A 201 -9.75 9.24 -7.49
CA GLY A 201 -10.35 10.56 -7.62
C GLY A 201 -11.62 10.60 -8.43
N GLU A 202 -12.40 11.64 -8.14
CA GLU A 202 -13.55 12.01 -8.92
C GLU A 202 -13.14 12.85 -10.12
N VAL A 203 -13.06 12.19 -11.27
CA VAL A 203 -12.90 12.88 -12.57
C VAL A 203 -14.20 12.74 -13.32
N CYS A 204 -15.14 13.67 -13.11
CA CYS A 204 -16.50 13.59 -13.61
C CYS A 204 -16.55 13.75 -15.14
N THR A 205 -16.35 12.66 -15.86
CA THR A 205 -16.42 12.60 -17.32
C THR A 205 -17.54 11.69 -17.75
N ARG A 206 -18.61 12.25 -18.30
CA ARG A 206 -19.86 11.54 -18.57
C ARG A 206 -19.91 10.81 -19.92
N MET A 207 -18.80 10.80 -20.66
CA MET A 207 -18.71 10.18 -21.98
C MET A 207 -17.70 9.04 -21.94
N ASN A 208 -17.96 8.04 -22.76
CA ASN A 208 -17.05 6.89 -22.95
C ASN A 208 -15.96 7.17 -24.00
N ASP A 209 -15.70 8.42 -24.27
CA ASP A 209 -14.68 8.83 -25.21
C ASP A 209 -13.32 8.91 -24.52
N VAL A 210 -12.25 8.45 -25.18
CA VAL A 210 -10.87 8.62 -24.74
C VAL A 210 -10.55 10.09 -24.52
N THR A 211 -11.25 10.94 -25.24
CA THR A 211 -11.22 12.40 -25.09
C THR A 211 -12.55 12.88 -24.51
N TYR A 212 -12.53 13.50 -23.35
CA TYR A 212 -13.74 14.18 -22.88
C TYR A 212 -13.92 15.48 -23.65
N ARG A 213 -15.04 15.59 -24.38
CA ARG A 213 -15.36 16.76 -25.20
C ARG A 213 -14.21 17.21 -26.13
N GLY A 214 -13.52 16.25 -26.72
CA GLY A 214 -12.42 16.49 -27.64
C GLY A 214 -11.05 16.72 -26.97
N GLN A 215 -10.96 16.69 -25.64
CA GLN A 215 -9.73 16.90 -24.90
C GLN A 215 -9.35 15.67 -24.08
N ALA A 216 -8.24 15.01 -24.42
CA ALA A 216 -7.78 13.80 -23.71
C ALA A 216 -7.45 14.11 -22.24
N ASN A 217 -6.82 15.23 -21.98
CA ASN A 217 -6.41 15.65 -20.66
C ASN A 217 -7.55 16.03 -19.70
N LEU A 218 -8.78 16.04 -20.17
CA LEU A 218 -9.98 16.22 -19.34
C LEU A 218 -10.67 14.90 -19.02
N SER A 219 -10.23 13.81 -19.61
CA SER A 219 -10.82 12.47 -19.42
C SER A 219 -10.38 11.80 -18.14
N CYS A 220 -11.22 10.97 -17.52
CA CYS A 220 -10.84 10.18 -16.36
C CYS A 220 -9.71 9.19 -16.68
N TYR A 221 -9.63 8.65 -17.87
CA TYR A 221 -8.57 7.76 -18.31
C TYR A 221 -7.18 8.35 -18.12
N PHE A 222 -7.06 9.65 -18.44
CA PHE A 222 -5.81 10.39 -18.43
C PHE A 222 -5.12 10.40 -17.06
N TYR A 223 -5.88 10.47 -15.99
CA TYR A 223 -5.35 10.59 -14.61
C TYR A 223 -4.67 9.31 -14.10
N THR A 224 -4.93 8.17 -14.71
CA THR A 224 -4.32 6.90 -14.31
C THR A 224 -2.87 6.71 -14.81
N TRP A 225 -2.39 7.64 -15.62
CA TRP A 225 -1.06 7.58 -16.24
C TRP A 225 -0.09 8.56 -15.60
N LYS A 226 1.19 8.17 -15.53
CA LYS A 226 2.26 9.09 -15.18
C LYS A 226 2.32 10.27 -16.13
N SER A 227 2.66 11.40 -15.60
CA SER A 227 3.01 12.58 -16.40
C SER A 227 4.37 12.41 -17.07
N ASP A 228 4.54 13.10 -18.18
CA ASP A 228 5.81 13.16 -18.90
C ASP A 228 6.90 13.75 -17.98
N GLU A 229 7.98 13.01 -17.80
CA GLU A 229 9.10 13.43 -16.94
C GLU A 229 9.75 14.74 -17.44
N ALA A 230 9.77 14.98 -18.74
CA ALA A 230 10.26 16.23 -19.29
C ALA A 230 9.37 17.43 -18.90
N LEU A 231 8.06 17.23 -18.79
CA LEU A 231 7.15 18.27 -18.30
C LEU A 231 7.29 18.47 -16.78
N LEU A 232 7.40 17.39 -16.01
CA LEU A 232 7.67 17.45 -14.57
C LEU A 232 8.99 18.18 -14.26
N ASN A 233 10.00 18.00 -15.09
CA ASN A 233 11.29 18.69 -14.95
C ASN A 233 11.25 20.15 -15.38
N LYS A 234 10.31 20.54 -16.25
CA LYS A 234 10.05 21.95 -16.56
C LYS A 234 9.20 22.65 -15.49
N TRP A 235 8.52 21.90 -14.64
CA TRP A 235 7.68 22.46 -13.61
C TRP A 235 8.50 23.26 -12.62
N ASP A 236 8.26 24.55 -12.62
CA ASP A 236 8.75 25.44 -11.60
C ASP A 236 7.55 25.95 -10.81
N GLY A 237 7.25 25.30 -9.69
CA GLY A 237 6.19 25.68 -8.76
C GLY A 237 6.49 26.96 -8.00
N SER A 238 7.57 27.66 -8.36
CA SER A 238 7.87 28.95 -7.78
C SER A 238 6.76 29.96 -8.09
N LYS A 239 6.59 30.89 -7.18
CA LYS A 239 5.63 31.97 -7.27
C LYS A 239 5.69 32.78 -8.58
N SER A 240 6.79 32.72 -9.33
CA SER A 240 7.02 33.52 -10.54
C SER A 240 5.95 33.33 -11.61
N TYR A 241 5.33 32.14 -11.65
CA TYR A 241 4.28 31.88 -12.62
C TYR A 241 2.93 32.49 -12.26
N TRP A 242 2.69 32.71 -10.97
CA TRP A 242 1.37 33.06 -10.46
C TRP A 242 1.32 34.43 -9.78
N ASP A 243 2.49 35.00 -9.49
CA ASP A 243 2.57 36.27 -8.80
C ASP A 243 1.87 37.38 -9.62
N ASN A 244 0.86 37.99 -8.99
CA ASN A 244 0.09 39.11 -9.52
C ASN A 244 -0.69 38.86 -10.83
N GLN A 245 -0.86 37.61 -11.24
CA GLN A 245 -1.64 37.33 -12.44
C GLN A 245 -3.11 37.12 -12.10
N VAL A 246 -3.94 38.02 -12.54
CA VAL A 246 -5.38 37.80 -12.67
C VAL A 246 -5.62 37.29 -14.08
N ILE A 247 -6.09 36.05 -14.21
CA ILE A 247 -6.44 35.50 -15.51
C ILE A 247 -7.90 35.96 -15.83
N PRO A 248 -8.12 36.82 -16.83
CA PRO A 248 -9.48 37.20 -17.20
C PRO A 248 -10.28 35.99 -17.69
N GLU A 249 -11.59 36.07 -17.51
CA GLU A 249 -12.50 35.08 -18.05
C GLU A 249 -12.32 34.90 -19.55
N GLY A 250 -12.19 33.64 -19.99
CA GLY A 250 -11.97 33.27 -21.38
C GLY A 250 -10.55 33.53 -21.90
N SER A 251 -9.60 33.86 -21.00
CA SER A 251 -8.19 34.02 -21.40
C SER A 251 -7.49 32.67 -21.56
N GLU A 252 -6.44 32.69 -22.40
CA GLU A 252 -5.58 31.55 -22.55
C GLU A 252 -4.81 31.25 -21.24
N PRO A 253 -4.58 29.98 -20.92
CA PRO A 253 -3.78 29.59 -19.77
C PRO A 253 -2.34 30.11 -19.84
N VAL A 254 -1.72 30.30 -18.67
CA VAL A 254 -0.33 30.80 -18.55
C VAL A 254 0.48 29.97 -17.55
N GLY A 255 1.79 30.04 -17.66
CA GLY A 255 2.71 29.40 -16.73
C GLY A 255 2.54 27.87 -16.63
N PRO A 256 2.52 27.28 -15.43
CA PRO A 256 2.32 25.83 -15.24
C PRO A 256 1.07 25.28 -15.90
N GLN A 257 0.02 26.06 -16.07
CA GLN A 257 -1.17 25.66 -16.81
C GLN A 257 -0.88 25.36 -18.27
N LEU A 258 0.05 26.10 -18.90
CA LEU A 258 0.50 25.79 -20.25
C LEU A 258 1.20 24.43 -20.29
N LEU A 259 2.03 24.12 -19.29
CA LEU A 259 2.65 22.79 -19.20
C LEU A 259 1.56 21.71 -19.06
N CYS A 260 0.53 21.94 -18.27
CA CYS A 260 -0.60 21.02 -18.17
C CYS A 260 -1.30 20.79 -19.51
N LEU A 261 -1.35 21.80 -20.37
CA LEU A 261 -1.88 21.69 -21.74
C LEU A 261 -0.97 20.93 -22.72
N GLU A 262 0.35 21.03 -22.53
CA GLU A 262 1.31 20.25 -23.33
C GLU A 262 1.13 18.74 -23.10
N GLU A 263 0.59 18.36 -21.95
CA GLU A 263 0.41 16.98 -21.55
C GLU A 263 -0.85 16.38 -22.19
N THR A 264 -0.73 15.89 -23.40
CA THR A 264 -1.87 15.34 -24.17
C THR A 264 -1.76 13.84 -24.44
N THR A 265 -0.63 13.22 -24.09
CA THR A 265 -0.38 11.80 -24.37
C THR A 265 -1.29 10.91 -23.51
N SER A 266 -2.06 10.06 -24.16
CA SER A 266 -2.89 9.04 -23.53
C SER A 266 -2.43 7.66 -24.01
N PRO A 267 -1.54 6.99 -23.27
CA PRO A 267 -1.09 5.64 -23.59
C PRO A 267 -2.24 4.63 -23.57
N LYS A 268 -1.92 3.41 -23.98
CA LYS A 268 -2.84 2.27 -23.88
C LYS A 268 -2.18 1.15 -23.08
N SER A 269 -3.01 0.39 -22.37
CA SER A 269 -2.60 -0.74 -21.54
C SER A 269 -3.49 -1.96 -21.78
N ASN A 270 -2.91 -3.13 -21.61
CA ASN A 270 -3.65 -4.38 -21.57
C ASN A 270 -3.80 -4.94 -20.14
N ASN A 271 -3.44 -4.16 -19.10
CA ASN A 271 -3.40 -4.62 -17.72
C ASN A 271 -4.71 -5.20 -17.21
N ALA A 272 -5.85 -4.69 -17.69
CA ALA A 272 -7.17 -5.22 -17.34
C ALA A 272 -7.61 -6.43 -18.20
N LYS A 273 -6.91 -6.74 -19.27
CA LYS A 273 -7.31 -7.76 -20.26
C LYS A 273 -6.53 -9.06 -20.09
N MET A 274 -7.20 -10.19 -20.24
CA MET A 274 -6.52 -11.47 -20.42
C MET A 274 -5.80 -11.49 -21.77
N LEU A 275 -4.62 -12.06 -21.83
CA LEU A 275 -3.87 -12.28 -23.06
C LEU A 275 -3.82 -13.77 -23.38
N ASN A 276 -4.16 -14.13 -24.62
CA ASN A 276 -4.19 -15.52 -25.07
C ASN A 276 -5.00 -16.44 -24.13
N GLY A 277 -6.10 -15.94 -23.61
CA GLY A 277 -6.99 -16.70 -22.72
C GLY A 277 -6.46 -16.90 -21.28
N ALA A 278 -5.39 -16.23 -20.90
CA ALA A 278 -4.77 -16.36 -19.58
C ALA A 278 -4.52 -15.00 -18.93
N TRP A 279 -4.36 -15.02 -17.61
CA TRP A 279 -3.86 -13.89 -16.85
C TRP A 279 -2.36 -13.66 -17.16
N HIS A 280 -1.98 -12.42 -17.26
CA HIS A 280 -0.56 -12.02 -17.38
C HIS A 280 -0.20 -10.99 -16.29
N GLU A 281 1.09 -10.87 -16.00
CA GLU A 281 1.57 -9.85 -15.05
C GLU A 281 1.32 -8.45 -15.61
N PRO A 282 0.58 -7.57 -14.91
CA PRO A 282 0.36 -6.20 -15.36
C PRO A 282 1.65 -5.38 -15.34
N ASP A 283 1.79 -4.47 -16.30
CA ASP A 283 2.87 -3.47 -16.34
C ASP A 283 2.39 -2.15 -15.73
N TYR A 284 2.88 -1.84 -14.53
CA TYR A 284 2.59 -0.58 -13.84
C TYR A 284 3.69 0.47 -13.99
N SER A 285 4.67 0.27 -14.86
CA SER A 285 5.78 1.21 -15.05
C SER A 285 5.33 2.63 -15.40
N GLN A 286 4.20 2.75 -16.07
CA GLN A 286 3.57 4.02 -16.47
C GLN A 286 2.34 4.38 -15.62
N SER A 287 2.07 3.66 -14.53
CA SER A 287 0.99 4.03 -13.62
C SER A 287 1.33 5.28 -12.83
N SER A 288 0.40 6.21 -12.73
CA SER A 288 0.55 7.38 -11.86
C SER A 288 0.48 7.02 -10.36
N GLY A 289 -0.01 5.84 -10.00
CA GLY A 289 -0.38 5.48 -8.62
C GLY A 289 -1.76 6.01 -8.21
N PHE A 290 -2.40 6.80 -9.08
CA PHE A 290 -3.73 7.36 -8.89
C PHE A 290 -4.76 6.61 -9.72
N ASN A 291 -5.85 6.23 -9.09
CA ASN A 291 -6.96 5.56 -9.72
C ASN A 291 -8.16 6.50 -9.85
N VAL A 292 -9.22 6.08 -10.45
CA VAL A 292 -10.39 6.94 -10.68
C VAL A 292 -11.70 6.22 -10.39
N ILE A 293 -12.76 7.00 -10.20
CA ILE A 293 -14.13 6.54 -10.37
C ILE A 293 -14.37 6.34 -11.86
N ASP A 294 -14.87 5.18 -12.25
CA ASP A 294 -15.21 4.89 -13.64
C ASP A 294 -16.53 5.57 -14.02
N PHE A 295 -16.47 6.87 -14.23
CA PHE A 295 -17.64 7.66 -14.57
C PHE A 295 -18.34 7.20 -15.86
N PRO A 296 -17.63 6.84 -16.95
CA PRO A 296 -18.30 6.30 -18.14
C PRO A 296 -19.17 5.09 -17.81
N MET A 297 -18.62 4.13 -17.06
CA MET A 297 -19.36 2.93 -16.66
C MET A 297 -20.50 3.27 -15.69
N HIS A 298 -20.26 4.13 -14.71
CA HIS A 298 -21.25 4.59 -13.75
C HIS A 298 -22.50 5.16 -14.44
N TYR A 299 -22.31 6.10 -15.35
CA TYR A 299 -23.44 6.71 -16.08
C TYR A 299 -24.19 5.75 -17.00
N SER A 300 -23.58 4.63 -17.34
CA SER A 300 -24.16 3.63 -18.24
C SER A 300 -24.93 2.52 -17.53
N TYR A 301 -24.96 2.52 -16.19
CA TYR A 301 -25.71 1.52 -15.41
C TYR A 301 -27.25 1.70 -15.45
N ASN A 302 -27.79 2.31 -16.48
CA ASN A 302 -29.23 2.13 -16.79
C ASN A 302 -29.55 0.66 -16.94
N THR A 303 -28.66 -0.09 -17.60
CA THR A 303 -28.67 -1.54 -17.64
C THR A 303 -27.24 -2.07 -17.53
N ALA A 304 -27.07 -3.29 -17.04
CA ALA A 304 -25.77 -3.95 -17.03
C ALA A 304 -25.16 -4.05 -18.44
N GLN A 305 -25.99 -4.28 -19.49
CA GLN A 305 -25.49 -4.37 -20.85
C GLN A 305 -24.88 -3.05 -21.35
N GLN A 306 -25.48 -1.91 -21.02
CA GLN A 306 -24.92 -0.60 -21.39
C GLN A 306 -23.60 -0.36 -20.65
N ALA A 307 -23.57 -0.62 -19.33
CA ALA A 307 -22.33 -0.49 -18.55
C ALA A 307 -21.23 -1.41 -19.08
N PHE A 308 -21.55 -2.66 -19.39
CA PHE A 308 -20.59 -3.63 -19.93
C PHE A 308 -20.00 -3.20 -21.28
N SER A 309 -20.78 -2.51 -22.11
CA SER A 309 -20.30 -2.04 -23.42
C SER A 309 -19.13 -1.04 -23.31
N LEU A 310 -19.00 -0.35 -22.18
CA LEU A 310 -17.93 0.63 -21.93
C LEU A 310 -16.58 -0.04 -21.64
N ALA A 311 -16.57 -1.32 -21.33
CA ALA A 311 -15.35 -2.10 -21.13
C ALA A 311 -14.43 -2.16 -22.37
N SER A 312 -14.97 -1.84 -23.55
CA SER A 312 -14.16 -1.66 -24.76
C SER A 312 -13.11 -0.54 -24.64
N GLY A 313 -13.35 0.43 -23.74
CA GLY A 313 -12.41 1.52 -23.43
C GLY A 313 -11.39 1.20 -22.36
N ASP A 314 -11.36 0.01 -21.78
CA ASP A 314 -10.51 -0.34 -20.64
C ASP A 314 -9.02 -0.18 -20.92
N GLU A 315 -8.58 -0.32 -22.16
CA GLU A 315 -7.18 -0.12 -22.57
C GLU A 315 -6.69 1.32 -22.38
N CYS A 316 -7.60 2.27 -22.25
CA CYS A 316 -7.28 3.69 -22.06
C CYS A 316 -6.94 4.03 -20.61
N TYR A 317 -7.32 3.20 -19.65
CA TYR A 317 -6.80 3.26 -18.28
C TYR A 317 -5.47 2.54 -18.18
N ASN A 318 -4.65 2.93 -17.21
CA ASN A 318 -3.46 2.13 -16.89
C ASN A 318 -3.87 0.73 -16.42
N ASP A 319 -4.84 0.64 -15.50
CA ASP A 319 -5.47 -0.63 -15.12
C ASP A 319 -6.90 -0.40 -14.64
N ALA A 320 -7.89 -0.71 -15.47
CA ALA A 320 -9.30 -0.58 -15.14
C ALA A 320 -9.76 -1.50 -13.99
N THR A 321 -8.96 -2.49 -13.58
CA THR A 321 -9.29 -3.35 -12.44
C THR A 321 -9.20 -2.62 -11.10
N PHE A 322 -8.54 -1.47 -11.06
CA PHE A 322 -8.46 -0.60 -9.89
C PHE A 322 -9.47 0.56 -9.91
N ASN A 323 -10.22 0.73 -10.97
CA ASN A 323 -11.27 1.75 -11.00
C ASN A 323 -12.34 1.44 -9.95
N VAL A 324 -12.79 2.48 -9.24
CA VAL A 324 -13.95 2.37 -8.35
C VAL A 324 -15.22 2.51 -9.19
N VAL A 325 -16.14 1.56 -9.04
CA VAL A 325 -17.35 1.47 -9.85
C VAL A 325 -18.58 1.42 -8.93
N TYR A 326 -19.61 2.18 -9.24
CA TYR A 326 -20.89 2.18 -8.54
C TYR A 326 -22.07 2.40 -9.51
N VAL A 327 -23.26 2.04 -9.08
CA VAL A 327 -24.50 2.30 -9.83
C VAL A 327 -24.97 3.71 -9.53
N ASP A 328 -25.32 4.01 -8.29
CA ASP A 328 -25.63 5.38 -7.84
C ASP A 328 -24.67 5.83 -6.72
N SER A 329 -24.64 7.13 -6.48
CA SER A 329 -23.79 7.77 -5.49
C SER A 329 -24.56 8.86 -4.73
N HIS A 330 -23.82 9.62 -3.91
CA HIS A 330 -24.38 10.78 -3.22
C HIS A 330 -24.61 12.00 -4.14
N ASP A 331 -24.12 11.98 -5.38
CA ASP A 331 -24.20 13.09 -6.33
C ASP A 331 -24.95 12.70 -7.61
N TYR A 332 -24.74 11.49 -8.10
CA TYR A 332 -25.19 11.08 -9.43
C TYR A 332 -25.76 9.66 -9.48
N SER A 333 -26.59 9.39 -10.47
CA SER A 333 -26.99 8.06 -10.88
C SER A 333 -27.07 7.94 -12.41
N PRO A 334 -27.18 6.74 -12.97
CA PRO A 334 -27.38 6.56 -14.40
C PRO A 334 -28.78 7.01 -14.83
N GLY A 335 -28.86 7.41 -16.08
CA GLY A 335 -30.12 7.64 -16.74
C GLY A 335 -30.51 9.10 -16.99
N PRO A 336 -31.72 9.31 -17.47
CA PRO A 336 -32.15 10.66 -17.89
C PRO A 336 -32.32 11.63 -16.70
N SER A 337 -32.40 11.11 -15.49
CA SER A 337 -32.45 11.89 -14.26
C SER A 337 -31.22 11.59 -13.42
N ASP A 338 -30.07 11.97 -13.93
CA ASP A 338 -28.77 11.71 -13.31
C ASP A 338 -28.57 12.36 -11.94
N THR A 339 -29.48 13.24 -11.53
CA THR A 339 -29.50 13.88 -10.21
C THR A 339 -30.43 13.20 -9.21
N ASN A 340 -31.07 12.11 -9.58
CA ASN A 340 -31.92 11.30 -8.71
C ASN A 340 -31.19 10.01 -8.31
N ARG A 341 -31.55 9.42 -7.14
CA ARG A 341 -31.14 8.06 -6.87
C ARG A 341 -31.68 7.10 -7.94
N PHE A 342 -30.95 6.01 -8.21
CA PHE A 342 -31.35 5.07 -9.24
C PHE A 342 -32.78 4.56 -9.04
N GLY A 343 -33.62 4.81 -10.05
CA GLY A 343 -35.06 4.54 -9.99
C GLY A 343 -35.46 3.13 -10.45
N GLY A 344 -34.48 2.26 -10.76
CA GLY A 344 -34.72 0.93 -11.28
C GLY A 344 -35.43 0.00 -10.31
N THR A 345 -36.09 -1.04 -10.85
CA THR A 345 -36.72 -2.11 -10.06
C THR A 345 -35.67 -2.96 -9.33
N ASP A 346 -36.09 -3.83 -8.41
CA ASP A 346 -35.19 -4.77 -7.72
C ASP A 346 -34.47 -5.69 -8.72
N ALA A 347 -35.15 -6.13 -9.77
CA ALA A 347 -34.56 -6.93 -10.83
C ALA A 347 -33.46 -6.16 -11.60
N GLN A 348 -33.64 -4.86 -11.85
CA GLN A 348 -32.63 -4.01 -12.48
C GLN A 348 -31.46 -3.76 -11.51
N TRP A 349 -31.72 -3.58 -10.22
CA TRP A 349 -30.68 -3.54 -9.22
C TRP A 349 -29.86 -4.83 -9.18
N ALA A 350 -30.53 -6.00 -9.17
CA ALA A 350 -29.87 -7.29 -9.19
C ALA A 350 -28.99 -7.48 -10.45
N GLU A 351 -29.50 -7.08 -11.60
CA GLU A 351 -28.74 -7.08 -12.85
C GLU A 351 -27.46 -6.25 -12.74
N ASN A 352 -27.59 -5.00 -12.31
CA ASN A 352 -26.46 -4.08 -12.17
C ASN A 352 -25.46 -4.56 -11.12
N LEU A 353 -25.92 -5.02 -9.97
CA LEU A 353 -25.07 -5.57 -8.92
C LEU A 353 -24.38 -6.86 -9.36
N SER A 354 -25.04 -7.72 -10.11
CA SER A 354 -24.43 -8.94 -10.64
C SER A 354 -23.25 -8.62 -11.54
N LEU A 355 -23.36 -7.61 -12.43
CA LEU A 355 -22.23 -7.13 -13.21
C LEU A 355 -21.17 -6.49 -12.31
N LEU A 356 -21.54 -5.56 -11.46
CA LEU A 356 -20.66 -4.80 -10.60
C LEU A 356 -19.76 -5.70 -9.74
N PHE A 357 -20.30 -6.80 -9.20
CA PHE A 357 -19.57 -7.70 -8.30
C PHE A 357 -18.85 -8.85 -9.00
N THR A 358 -19.13 -9.15 -10.25
CA THR A 358 -18.46 -10.22 -11.00
C THR A 358 -17.48 -9.71 -12.05
N PHE A 359 -17.68 -8.48 -12.53
CA PHE A 359 -16.84 -7.85 -13.53
C PHE A 359 -15.62 -7.18 -12.90
N ARG A 360 -14.86 -6.40 -13.65
CA ARG A 360 -13.66 -5.71 -13.22
C ARG A 360 -13.98 -4.46 -12.39
N GLY A 361 -12.99 -3.98 -11.64
CA GLY A 361 -13.10 -2.80 -10.80
C GLY A 361 -13.40 -3.11 -9.34
N ILE A 362 -13.39 -2.09 -8.54
CA ILE A 362 -13.68 -2.13 -7.10
C ILE A 362 -15.12 -1.67 -6.89
N PRO A 363 -16.03 -2.57 -6.52
CA PRO A 363 -17.43 -2.19 -6.32
C PRO A 363 -17.57 -1.26 -5.12
N CYS A 364 -18.29 -0.18 -5.30
CA CYS A 364 -18.69 0.76 -4.27
C CYS A 364 -20.21 0.83 -4.23
N LEU A 365 -20.79 0.76 -3.05
CA LEU A 365 -22.22 0.81 -2.83
C LEU A 365 -22.57 2.04 -2.02
N TYR A 366 -23.45 2.89 -2.53
CA TYR A 366 -23.98 4.00 -1.75
C TYR A 366 -24.98 3.48 -0.71
N TYR A 367 -24.90 3.98 0.50
CA TYR A 367 -25.75 3.50 1.58
C TYR A 367 -27.24 3.53 1.21
N GLY A 368 -27.95 2.48 1.55
CA GLY A 368 -29.38 2.34 1.28
C GLY A 368 -29.73 1.80 -0.10
N SER A 369 -28.78 1.72 -1.06
CA SER A 369 -29.04 1.15 -2.36
C SER A 369 -29.43 -0.32 -2.28
N GLU A 370 -28.92 -1.03 -1.29
CA GLU A 370 -29.21 -2.44 -0.98
C GLU A 370 -30.66 -2.71 -0.59
N VAL A 371 -31.42 -1.70 -0.24
CA VAL A 371 -32.84 -1.79 0.09
C VAL A 371 -33.72 -0.86 -0.76
N GLY A 372 -33.15 -0.27 -1.80
CA GLY A 372 -33.88 0.69 -2.65
C GLY A 372 -34.29 1.97 -1.91
N PHE A 373 -33.53 2.38 -0.88
CA PHE A 373 -33.80 3.58 -0.10
C PHE A 373 -33.88 4.84 -1.00
N ARG A 374 -34.95 5.60 -0.84
CA ARG A 374 -35.20 6.83 -1.61
C ARG A 374 -35.11 6.66 -3.13
N ARG A 375 -35.47 5.49 -3.62
CA ARG A 375 -35.47 5.15 -5.06
C ARG A 375 -36.15 6.22 -5.90
N GLY A 376 -35.46 6.79 -6.89
CA GLY A 376 -35.96 7.81 -7.80
C GLY A 376 -36.11 9.21 -7.19
N VAL A 377 -35.76 9.41 -5.93
CA VAL A 377 -35.81 10.72 -5.28
C VAL A 377 -34.57 11.52 -5.64
N VAL A 378 -34.73 12.84 -5.85
CA VAL A 378 -33.62 13.78 -6.09
C VAL A 378 -32.57 13.64 -5.00
N ILE A 379 -31.30 13.44 -5.39
CA ILE A 379 -30.20 13.19 -4.47
C ILE A 379 -29.93 14.39 -3.58
N ASP A 380 -29.90 15.60 -4.18
CA ASP A 380 -29.66 16.83 -3.45
C ASP A 380 -30.51 17.97 -4.01
N LYS A 381 -31.01 18.82 -3.13
CA LYS A 381 -31.74 20.03 -3.49
C LYS A 381 -30.93 21.30 -3.17
N GLY A 382 -29.67 21.10 -2.75
CA GLY A 382 -28.81 22.20 -2.28
C GLY A 382 -29.45 22.96 -1.11
N PRO A 383 -29.20 24.27 -0.99
CA PRO A 383 -29.74 25.07 0.13
C PRO A 383 -31.25 25.25 0.08
N ASN A 384 -31.92 24.80 -1.01
CA ASN A 384 -33.34 25.07 -1.27
C ASN A 384 -34.31 24.04 -0.71
N GLY A 385 -33.82 23.05 0.05
CA GLY A 385 -34.68 22.06 0.67
C GLY A 385 -33.96 21.28 1.77
N PRO A 386 -34.71 20.75 2.76
CA PRO A 386 -34.13 19.96 3.83
C PRO A 386 -33.63 18.63 3.29
N LEU A 387 -32.51 18.14 3.85
CA LEU A 387 -31.93 16.84 3.50
C LEU A 387 -32.90 15.69 3.68
N SER A 388 -33.82 15.77 4.64
CA SER A 388 -34.87 14.77 4.86
C SER A 388 -35.75 14.49 3.63
N ASN A 389 -35.82 15.44 2.69
CA ASN A 389 -36.62 15.32 1.46
C ASN A 389 -35.77 14.95 0.24
N THR A 390 -34.59 14.48 0.44
CA THR A 390 -33.63 14.16 -0.63
C THR A 390 -33.18 12.70 -0.57
N GLY A 391 -32.48 12.25 -1.60
CA GLY A 391 -31.81 10.95 -1.62
C GLY A 391 -30.69 10.80 -0.57
N ARG A 392 -30.25 11.91 0.02
CA ARG A 392 -29.28 11.97 1.15
C ARG A 392 -29.97 11.97 2.50
N ALA A 393 -31.25 11.63 2.60
CA ALA A 393 -31.98 11.55 3.86
C ALA A 393 -31.31 10.58 4.83
N TYR A 394 -31.65 10.71 6.12
CA TYR A 394 -31.12 9.85 7.16
C TYR A 394 -31.56 8.38 6.94
N PHE A 395 -30.58 7.50 6.80
CA PHE A 395 -30.79 6.07 6.57
C PHE A 395 -30.81 5.25 7.86
N GLY A 396 -30.32 5.81 8.97
CA GLY A 396 -30.08 5.07 10.21
C GLY A 396 -31.29 4.36 10.78
N GLY A 397 -32.53 4.79 10.49
CA GLY A 397 -33.75 4.07 10.85
C GLY A 397 -33.82 2.65 10.29
N TYR A 398 -33.18 2.37 9.17
CA TYR A 398 -33.11 1.06 8.51
C TYR A 398 -32.12 0.10 9.18
N ILE A 399 -31.16 0.61 9.93
CA ILE A 399 -30.13 -0.19 10.61
C ILE A 399 -30.31 -0.25 12.12
N THR A 400 -31.44 0.24 12.65
CA THR A 400 -31.76 0.12 14.08
C THR A 400 -32.11 -1.32 14.43
N GLY A 401 -31.60 -1.79 15.57
CA GLY A 401 -31.74 -3.15 16.04
C GLY A 401 -30.38 -3.82 16.26
N ASP A 402 -30.42 -5.11 16.55
CA ASP A 402 -29.23 -5.88 16.83
C ASP A 402 -28.80 -6.67 15.60
N VAL A 403 -27.52 -6.70 15.35
CA VAL A 403 -26.92 -7.56 14.32
C VAL A 403 -25.61 -8.17 14.81
N GLU A 404 -25.51 -9.46 14.66
CA GLU A 404 -24.31 -10.25 14.91
C GLU A 404 -23.94 -10.98 13.63
N ALA A 405 -22.83 -10.59 13.03
CA ALA A 405 -22.32 -11.21 11.81
C ALA A 405 -21.04 -12.00 12.12
N SER A 406 -21.04 -13.28 11.76
CA SER A 406 -19.87 -14.16 11.91
C SER A 406 -19.06 -14.27 10.63
N ASP A 407 -19.71 -14.18 9.47
CA ASP A 407 -19.11 -14.20 8.14
C ASP A 407 -20.08 -13.59 7.11
N PHE A 408 -19.66 -13.46 5.86
CA PHE A 408 -20.52 -12.99 4.77
C PHE A 408 -21.79 -13.83 4.65
N GLY A 409 -22.93 -13.20 4.88
CA GLY A 409 -24.24 -13.83 4.81
C GLY A 409 -24.62 -14.71 6.00
N GLU A 410 -23.74 -14.85 7.00
CA GLU A 410 -24.02 -15.53 8.25
C GLU A 410 -24.21 -14.51 9.36
N TYR A 411 -25.46 -14.27 9.73
CA TYR A 411 -25.80 -13.26 10.71
C TYR A 411 -27.07 -13.64 11.50
N LYS A 412 -27.19 -13.07 12.69
CA LYS A 412 -28.44 -12.98 13.46
C LYS A 412 -28.80 -11.51 13.56
N ALA A 413 -30.03 -11.17 13.32
CA ALA A 413 -30.46 -9.79 13.36
C ALA A 413 -31.88 -9.68 13.92
N SER A 414 -32.20 -8.56 14.58
CA SER A 414 -33.51 -8.20 15.05
C SER A 414 -33.84 -6.74 14.72
N GLY A 415 -35.09 -6.32 14.86
CA GLY A 415 -35.49 -4.95 14.56
C GLY A 415 -35.44 -4.60 13.08
N ASN A 416 -35.29 -3.31 12.78
CA ASN A 416 -35.28 -2.81 11.39
C ASN A 416 -34.11 -3.33 10.55
N VAL A 417 -32.95 -3.53 11.16
CA VAL A 417 -31.78 -4.06 10.45
C VAL A 417 -32.04 -5.48 9.94
N ALA A 418 -32.79 -6.30 10.67
CA ALA A 418 -33.21 -7.63 10.20
C ALA A 418 -34.10 -7.53 8.96
N ALA A 419 -35.07 -6.61 8.96
CA ALA A 419 -35.90 -6.35 7.79
C ALA A 419 -35.09 -5.87 6.57
N SER A 420 -34.15 -4.96 6.79
CA SER A 420 -33.25 -4.47 5.74
C SER A 420 -32.38 -5.59 5.15
N LEU A 421 -31.78 -6.42 6.00
CA LEU A 421 -30.99 -7.58 5.55
C LEU A 421 -31.82 -8.64 4.84
N ASN A 422 -33.12 -8.74 5.13
CA ASN A 422 -34.04 -9.65 4.44
C ASN A 422 -34.61 -9.09 3.13
N HIS A 423 -34.32 -7.84 2.78
CA HIS A 423 -34.71 -7.29 1.50
C HIS A 423 -34.07 -8.09 0.34
N ASP A 424 -34.80 -8.35 -0.73
CA ASP A 424 -34.36 -9.23 -1.82
C ASP A 424 -33.04 -8.76 -2.46
N VAL A 425 -32.88 -7.45 -2.68
CA VAL A 425 -31.65 -6.87 -3.21
C VAL A 425 -30.50 -7.06 -2.22
N ALA A 426 -30.73 -6.89 -0.91
CA ALA A 426 -29.71 -7.12 0.10
C ALA A 426 -29.28 -8.59 0.18
N GLN A 427 -30.24 -9.52 0.06
CA GLN A 427 -29.95 -10.96 -0.01
C GLN A 427 -29.17 -11.32 -1.28
N HIS A 428 -29.50 -10.71 -2.40
CA HIS A 428 -28.75 -10.86 -3.65
C HIS A 428 -27.30 -10.36 -3.49
N LEU A 429 -27.11 -9.20 -2.89
CA LEU A 429 -25.81 -8.61 -2.61
C LEU A 429 -24.96 -9.50 -1.67
N ILE A 430 -25.55 -10.07 -0.62
CA ILE A 430 -24.90 -11.03 0.27
C ILE A 430 -24.35 -12.22 -0.53
N ARG A 431 -25.15 -12.79 -1.42
CA ARG A 431 -24.73 -13.91 -2.29
C ARG A 431 -23.57 -13.52 -3.20
N LEU A 432 -23.64 -12.35 -3.84
CA LEU A 432 -22.59 -11.83 -4.70
C LEU A 432 -21.28 -11.61 -3.92
N ASN A 433 -21.36 -11.07 -2.71
CA ASN A 433 -20.19 -10.91 -1.85
C ASN A 433 -19.53 -12.25 -1.48
N LYS A 434 -20.33 -13.26 -1.14
CA LYS A 434 -19.83 -14.62 -0.87
C LYS A 434 -19.03 -15.17 -2.08
N ILE A 435 -19.60 -15.05 -3.26
CA ILE A 435 -18.95 -15.50 -4.51
C ILE A 435 -17.67 -14.70 -4.77
N ARG A 436 -17.75 -13.37 -4.72
CA ARG A 436 -16.61 -12.51 -5.00
C ARG A 436 -15.46 -12.74 -4.01
N GLN A 437 -15.77 -12.94 -2.74
CA GLN A 437 -14.75 -13.23 -1.73
C GLN A 437 -14.05 -14.56 -1.99
N ALA A 438 -14.79 -15.59 -2.36
CA ALA A 438 -14.25 -16.91 -2.59
C ALA A 438 -13.43 -17.03 -3.88
N VAL A 439 -13.65 -16.16 -4.88
CA VAL A 439 -13.05 -16.29 -6.22
C VAL A 439 -12.05 -15.17 -6.50
N PRO A 440 -10.73 -15.42 -6.35
CA PRO A 440 -9.70 -14.40 -6.61
C PRO A 440 -9.77 -13.79 -8.01
N ALA A 441 -10.13 -14.56 -9.03
CA ALA A 441 -10.31 -14.06 -10.40
C ALA A 441 -11.33 -12.93 -10.49
N LEU A 442 -12.42 -12.94 -9.69
CA LEU A 442 -13.41 -11.88 -9.67
C LEU A 442 -12.93 -10.62 -8.96
N ARG A 443 -12.04 -10.77 -7.98
CA ARG A 443 -11.54 -9.64 -7.17
C ARG A 443 -10.35 -8.93 -7.79
N LYS A 444 -9.45 -9.68 -8.43
CA LYS A 444 -8.13 -9.22 -8.87
C LYS A 444 -7.81 -9.55 -10.32
N GLY A 445 -8.75 -10.21 -11.01
CA GLY A 445 -8.48 -10.80 -12.31
C GLY A 445 -8.66 -9.84 -13.47
N GLN A 446 -8.00 -10.20 -14.54
CA GLN A 446 -8.20 -9.69 -15.88
C GLN A 446 -9.41 -10.35 -16.52
N TRP A 447 -9.92 -9.79 -17.61
CA TRP A 447 -11.10 -10.28 -18.28
C TRP A 447 -10.94 -10.36 -19.80
N THR A 448 -11.77 -11.18 -20.44
CA THR A 448 -11.92 -11.22 -21.89
C THR A 448 -13.31 -11.71 -22.29
N THR A 449 -13.75 -11.34 -23.48
CA THR A 449 -14.91 -11.91 -24.15
C THR A 449 -14.53 -12.91 -25.23
N ASP A 450 -13.24 -13.15 -25.43
CA ASP A 450 -12.76 -14.09 -26.45
C ASP A 450 -13.29 -15.50 -26.17
N GLY A 451 -13.91 -16.11 -27.16
CA GLY A 451 -14.54 -17.41 -27.02
C GLY A 451 -15.76 -17.40 -26.08
N CYS A 452 -16.45 -16.24 -25.93
CA CYS A 452 -17.71 -16.14 -25.19
C CYS A 452 -18.84 -15.82 -26.14
N THR A 453 -19.89 -16.60 -26.10
CA THR A 453 -21.14 -16.35 -26.83
C THR A 453 -22.26 -16.35 -25.81
N ALA A 454 -22.80 -15.16 -25.54
CA ALA A 454 -23.93 -14.99 -24.64
C ALA A 454 -25.26 -15.38 -25.36
N ASN A 455 -26.15 -16.02 -24.64
CA ASN A 455 -27.50 -16.35 -25.09
C ASN A 455 -28.49 -15.49 -24.28
N GLY A 456 -28.77 -14.30 -24.80
CA GLY A 456 -29.72 -13.36 -24.22
C GLY A 456 -29.19 -12.41 -23.14
N GLY A 457 -27.90 -12.44 -22.85
CA GLY A 457 -27.32 -11.63 -21.77
C GLY A 457 -25.87 -11.26 -22.02
N ILE A 458 -25.05 -11.25 -20.97
CA ILE A 458 -23.64 -10.92 -20.96
C ILE A 458 -22.82 -12.16 -20.60
N ALA A 459 -21.69 -12.36 -21.28
CA ALA A 459 -20.78 -13.45 -20.98
C ALA A 459 -19.32 -12.97 -21.08
N PHE A 460 -18.50 -13.35 -20.09
CA PHE A 460 -17.08 -13.04 -20.06
C PHE A 460 -16.30 -14.05 -19.23
N LYS A 461 -15.00 -14.08 -19.42
CA LYS A 461 -14.05 -14.88 -18.63
C LYS A 461 -13.25 -13.97 -17.70
N ARG A 462 -12.83 -14.50 -16.55
CA ARG A 462 -11.95 -13.83 -15.58
C ARG A 462 -10.82 -14.75 -15.22
N ALA A 463 -9.61 -14.22 -15.15
CA ALA A 463 -8.45 -14.98 -14.69
C ALA A 463 -7.56 -14.16 -13.76
N TYR A 464 -7.05 -14.78 -12.71
CA TYR A 464 -6.02 -14.25 -11.82
C TYR A 464 -5.12 -15.38 -11.39
N LYS A 465 -3.92 -15.45 -11.92
CA LYS A 465 -2.99 -16.57 -11.70
C LYS A 465 -3.70 -17.90 -12.00
N ASP A 466 -3.80 -18.79 -11.02
CA ASP A 466 -4.43 -20.10 -11.16
C ASP A 466 -5.95 -20.08 -11.00
N SER A 467 -6.51 -18.96 -10.54
CA SER A 467 -7.97 -18.78 -10.42
C SER A 467 -8.57 -18.39 -11.76
N TYR A 468 -9.54 -19.18 -12.23
CA TYR A 468 -10.21 -18.98 -13.52
C TYR A 468 -11.71 -19.12 -13.37
N ALA A 469 -12.45 -18.15 -13.87
CA ALA A 469 -13.91 -18.13 -13.77
C ALA A 469 -14.58 -17.74 -15.08
N LEU A 470 -15.74 -18.34 -15.33
CA LEU A 470 -16.65 -18.02 -16.43
C LEU A 470 -17.90 -17.40 -15.84
N VAL A 471 -18.35 -16.30 -16.39
CA VAL A 471 -19.53 -15.57 -15.91
C VAL A 471 -20.55 -15.42 -17.02
N ALA A 472 -21.80 -15.81 -16.74
CA ALA A 472 -22.95 -15.56 -17.59
C ALA A 472 -24.01 -14.79 -16.79
N LEU A 473 -24.48 -13.67 -17.29
CA LEU A 473 -25.44 -12.78 -16.65
C LEU A 473 -26.69 -12.62 -17.53
N ASN A 474 -27.88 -12.68 -16.94
CA ASN A 474 -29.20 -12.55 -17.60
C ASN A 474 -29.52 -13.66 -18.59
N GLY A 475 -28.81 -14.76 -18.62
CA GLY A 475 -29.07 -15.85 -19.54
C GLY A 475 -27.91 -16.87 -19.55
N GLY A 476 -28.01 -17.83 -20.46
CA GLY A 476 -26.95 -18.81 -20.66
C GLY A 476 -25.83 -18.28 -21.57
N ALA A 477 -24.78 -19.10 -21.71
CA ALA A 477 -23.65 -18.75 -22.56
C ALA A 477 -22.89 -20.01 -23.01
N THR A 478 -22.20 -19.91 -24.15
CA THR A 478 -21.19 -20.88 -24.56
C THR A 478 -19.82 -20.25 -24.47
N PHE A 479 -18.90 -20.96 -23.79
CA PHE A 479 -17.51 -20.60 -23.64
C PHE A 479 -16.63 -21.61 -24.35
N THR A 480 -15.79 -21.17 -25.27
CA THR A 480 -14.82 -22.00 -25.98
C THR A 480 -13.41 -21.66 -25.51
N ASP A 481 -12.44 -22.49 -25.83
CA ASP A 481 -11.03 -22.28 -25.50
C ASP A 481 -10.77 -22.08 -23.98
N CYS A 482 -11.58 -22.73 -23.16
CA CYS A 482 -11.37 -22.75 -21.73
C CYS A 482 -10.21 -23.67 -21.37
N PRO A 483 -9.36 -23.31 -20.38
CA PRO A 483 -8.35 -24.24 -19.86
C PRO A 483 -8.96 -25.59 -19.50
N ALA A 484 -8.23 -26.66 -19.78
CA ALA A 484 -8.67 -28.01 -19.42
C ALA A 484 -8.91 -28.14 -17.91
N GLY A 485 -9.94 -28.84 -17.52
CA GLY A 485 -10.33 -29.04 -16.12
C GLY A 485 -11.82 -29.12 -15.92
N THR A 486 -12.21 -29.22 -14.67
CA THR A 486 -13.62 -29.19 -14.27
C THR A 486 -14.00 -27.77 -13.82
N TYR A 487 -15.24 -27.41 -14.06
CA TYR A 487 -15.80 -26.08 -13.72
C TYR A 487 -17.07 -26.28 -12.91
N THR A 488 -17.08 -25.82 -11.68
CA THR A 488 -18.28 -25.89 -10.84
C THR A 488 -19.01 -24.55 -10.86
N ASP A 489 -20.28 -24.57 -11.18
CA ASP A 489 -21.16 -23.41 -11.02
C ASP A 489 -21.44 -23.21 -9.53
N LEU A 490 -20.96 -22.10 -8.98
CA LEU A 490 -21.11 -21.78 -7.55
C LEU A 490 -22.54 -21.53 -7.13
N VAL A 491 -23.43 -21.26 -8.11
CA VAL A 491 -24.85 -20.97 -7.88
C VAL A 491 -25.65 -22.27 -7.83
N THR A 492 -25.42 -23.18 -8.74
CA THR A 492 -26.23 -24.42 -8.88
C THR A 492 -25.52 -25.67 -8.37
N GLY A 493 -24.22 -25.63 -8.26
CA GLY A 493 -23.37 -26.80 -7.96
C GLY A 493 -23.13 -27.72 -9.16
N LYS A 494 -23.68 -27.40 -10.34
CA LYS A 494 -23.50 -28.21 -11.57
C LYS A 494 -22.03 -28.16 -12.01
N ILE A 495 -21.50 -29.32 -12.41
CA ILE A 495 -20.12 -29.48 -12.87
C ILE A 495 -20.11 -29.58 -14.39
N TYR A 496 -19.20 -28.86 -15.01
CA TYR A 496 -18.93 -28.85 -16.44
C TYR A 496 -17.48 -29.25 -16.71
N THR A 497 -17.19 -29.68 -17.92
CA THR A 497 -15.81 -30.04 -18.33
C THR A 497 -15.40 -29.25 -19.55
N GLY A 498 -14.25 -28.58 -19.48
CA GLY A 498 -13.64 -27.87 -20.59
C GLY A 498 -13.15 -28.81 -21.71
N PRO A 499 -12.73 -28.29 -22.89
CA PRO A 499 -12.46 -26.88 -23.18
C PRO A 499 -13.67 -26.07 -23.66
N THR A 500 -14.79 -26.71 -24.04
CA THR A 500 -16.02 -26.03 -24.43
C THR A 500 -17.11 -26.28 -23.42
N ILE A 501 -17.72 -25.21 -22.91
CA ILE A 501 -18.73 -25.27 -21.86
C ILE A 501 -19.94 -24.47 -22.29
N THR A 502 -21.10 -25.15 -22.30
CA THR A 502 -22.38 -24.46 -22.52
C THR A 502 -23.16 -24.44 -21.22
N VAL A 503 -23.52 -23.26 -20.80
CA VAL A 503 -24.33 -22.98 -19.62
C VAL A 503 -25.74 -22.63 -20.05
N ASP A 504 -26.70 -23.51 -19.75
CA ASP A 504 -28.11 -23.23 -19.91
C ASP A 504 -28.62 -22.56 -18.63
N ALA A 505 -29.06 -21.33 -18.75
CA ALA A 505 -29.66 -20.60 -17.65
C ALA A 505 -30.96 -19.92 -18.16
N PRO A 506 -31.97 -19.78 -17.31
CA PRO A 506 -33.11 -18.97 -17.64
C PRO A 506 -32.69 -17.55 -18.04
N ASN A 507 -33.39 -16.97 -19.01
CA ASN A 507 -33.12 -15.59 -19.40
C ASN A 507 -33.88 -14.63 -18.48
N ASN A 508 -33.49 -14.60 -17.22
CA ASN A 508 -34.10 -13.79 -16.17
C ASN A 508 -33.18 -12.61 -15.80
N GLN A 509 -33.80 -11.45 -15.71
CA GLN A 509 -33.09 -10.24 -15.29
C GLN A 509 -32.49 -10.40 -13.89
N GLY A 510 -31.21 -10.05 -13.77
CA GLY A 510 -30.45 -10.14 -12.50
C GLY A 510 -29.83 -11.51 -12.23
N GLN A 511 -30.19 -12.54 -12.99
CA GLN A 511 -29.63 -13.87 -12.78
C GLN A 511 -28.18 -13.95 -13.26
N VAL A 512 -27.33 -14.59 -12.45
CA VAL A 512 -25.92 -14.81 -12.79
C VAL A 512 -25.52 -16.27 -12.57
N ARG A 513 -24.60 -16.76 -13.38
CA ARG A 513 -23.89 -18.02 -13.20
C ARG A 513 -22.38 -17.73 -13.15
N VAL A 514 -21.71 -18.35 -12.19
CA VAL A 514 -20.27 -18.20 -12.00
C VAL A 514 -19.66 -19.59 -11.90
N LEU A 515 -18.97 -19.99 -12.94
CA LEU A 515 -18.32 -21.29 -13.04
C LEU A 515 -16.84 -21.12 -12.71
N VAL A 516 -16.35 -21.81 -11.71
CA VAL A 516 -14.95 -21.72 -11.23
C VAL A 516 -14.21 -23.01 -11.53
N LYS A 517 -13.05 -22.86 -12.17
CA LYS A 517 -12.19 -23.96 -12.55
C LYS A 517 -11.62 -24.66 -11.30
N ASP A 518 -11.68 -26.00 -11.34
CA ASP A 518 -11.12 -26.91 -10.30
C ASP A 518 -11.60 -26.56 -8.87
N TRP A 519 -12.82 -26.04 -8.76
CA TRP A 519 -13.45 -25.76 -7.48
C TRP A 519 -13.94 -27.03 -6.81
N THR A 520 -13.53 -27.26 -5.57
CA THR A 520 -13.83 -28.48 -4.82
C THR A 520 -14.99 -28.36 -3.83
N GLY A 521 -15.50 -27.14 -3.60
CA GLY A 521 -16.48 -26.84 -2.54
C GLY A 521 -17.97 -27.07 -2.90
N GLY A 522 -18.29 -27.52 -4.10
CA GLY A 522 -19.67 -27.63 -4.55
C GLY A 522 -20.33 -26.26 -4.78
N LYS A 523 -21.66 -26.15 -4.65
CA LYS A 523 -22.34 -24.86 -4.69
C LYS A 523 -21.99 -24.02 -3.47
N LEU A 524 -21.81 -22.73 -3.66
CA LEU A 524 -21.41 -21.82 -2.57
C LEU A 524 -22.62 -21.18 -1.89
N ILE A 525 -23.73 -21.08 -2.57
CA ILE A 525 -24.97 -20.48 -2.11
C ILE A 525 -26.06 -21.52 -2.02
N GLU A 526 -26.74 -21.58 -0.88
CA GLU A 526 -27.70 -22.66 -0.64
C GLU A 526 -28.91 -22.63 -1.57
N ASP A 527 -29.44 -21.47 -1.88
CA ASP A 527 -30.71 -21.34 -2.63
C ASP A 527 -30.55 -21.51 -4.15
N GLY A 528 -29.33 -21.44 -4.70
CA GLY A 528 -29.08 -21.61 -6.12
C GLY A 528 -29.64 -20.49 -7.04
N ALA A 529 -30.42 -19.57 -6.49
CA ALA A 529 -31.15 -18.55 -7.22
C ALA A 529 -30.70 -17.14 -6.82
N PHE A 530 -30.78 -16.22 -7.76
CA PHE A 530 -30.56 -14.80 -7.53
C PHE A 530 -31.85 -14.04 -7.73
N ILE A 531 -32.05 -13.04 -6.90
CA ILE A 531 -33.33 -12.42 -6.70
C ILE A 531 -34.40 -13.55 -6.61
N TYR A 532 -35.58 -13.38 -6.63
CA TYR A 532 -36.55 -14.43 -6.51
C TYR A 532 -36.85 -15.09 -7.88
N GLU A 533 -36.16 -16.18 -8.19
CA GLU A 533 -36.53 -17.06 -9.29
C GLU A 533 -37.92 -17.67 -9.04
N THR A 534 -38.30 -17.86 -7.78
CA THR A 534 -39.60 -18.36 -7.38
C THR A 534 -40.18 -17.50 -6.26
N ALA A 535 -41.51 -17.49 -6.13
CA ALA A 535 -42.16 -16.79 -5.03
C ALA A 535 -41.73 -17.26 -3.62
N ALA A 536 -41.29 -18.53 -3.52
CA ALA A 536 -40.78 -19.08 -2.26
C ALA A 536 -39.44 -18.51 -1.81
N GLN A 537 -38.69 -17.92 -2.73
CA GLN A 537 -37.38 -17.31 -2.46
C GLN A 537 -37.49 -15.82 -2.12
N HIS A 538 -38.64 -15.23 -2.37
CA HIS A 538 -38.91 -13.86 -2.01
C HIS A 538 -39.08 -13.76 -0.49
N LYS A 539 -38.15 -13.10 0.17
CA LYS A 539 -38.17 -12.94 1.62
C LYS A 539 -38.86 -11.67 2.09
N GLY A 540 -39.18 -10.77 1.14
CA GLY A 540 -39.68 -9.45 1.45
C GLY A 540 -38.57 -8.55 2.02
N GLY A 541 -38.87 -7.84 3.06
CA GLY A 541 -37.93 -6.91 3.66
C GLY A 541 -38.50 -5.50 3.71
N GLN A 542 -37.73 -4.58 4.22
CA GLN A 542 -38.18 -3.21 4.40
C GLN A 542 -38.24 -2.47 3.07
N THR A 543 -39.40 -1.92 2.76
CA THR A 543 -39.59 -1.01 1.64
C THR A 543 -39.70 0.41 2.16
N TYR A 544 -39.08 1.34 1.46
CA TYR A 544 -39.20 2.75 1.78
C TYR A 544 -40.45 3.33 1.11
N ASP A 545 -41.37 3.88 1.89
CA ASP A 545 -42.60 4.52 1.41
C ASP A 545 -42.50 6.05 1.26
N GLY A 546 -41.38 6.63 1.67
CA GLY A 546 -41.14 8.06 1.61
C GLY A 546 -41.56 8.85 2.86
N ASN A 547 -42.18 8.16 3.82
CA ASN A 547 -42.71 8.80 5.02
C ASN A 547 -41.96 8.43 6.31
N GLU A 548 -40.95 7.54 6.23
CA GLU A 548 -40.14 7.24 7.41
C GLU A 548 -39.29 8.44 7.75
N GLU A 549 -39.77 9.22 8.72
CA GLU A 549 -38.91 10.19 9.36
C GLU A 549 -37.80 9.46 10.11
N ALA A 550 -36.57 9.94 9.96
CA ALA A 550 -35.48 9.52 10.80
C ALA A 550 -35.94 9.55 12.25
N GLY A 551 -36.00 8.39 12.88
CA GLY A 551 -36.29 8.31 14.28
C GLY A 551 -35.36 9.27 15.03
N THR A 552 -35.92 10.24 15.72
CA THR A 552 -35.18 11.29 16.39
C THR A 552 -34.51 10.84 17.70
N THR A 553 -34.61 9.58 18.02
CA THR A 553 -33.96 9.00 19.18
C THR A 553 -32.70 8.25 18.72
N TRP A 554 -31.57 8.90 18.79
CA TRP A 554 -30.33 8.22 19.06
C TRP A 554 -30.50 7.49 20.40
N ILE A 555 -30.79 6.21 20.39
CA ILE A 555 -30.47 5.37 21.50
C ILE A 555 -28.96 5.17 21.40
N ASP A 556 -28.25 5.88 22.26
CA ASP A 556 -26.82 5.67 22.51
C ASP A 556 -26.74 4.36 23.35
N GLU A 557 -27.14 3.25 22.75
CA GLU A 557 -26.79 1.95 23.29
C GLU A 557 -25.29 1.83 23.09
N ALA A 558 -24.57 2.07 24.16
CA ALA A 558 -23.16 1.78 24.23
C ALA A 558 -22.95 0.38 23.64
N PRO A 559 -22.05 0.19 22.66
CA PRO A 559 -21.85 -1.13 22.10
C PRO A 559 -21.58 -2.09 23.25
N ILE A 560 -22.31 -3.22 23.30
CA ILE A 560 -22.05 -4.28 24.27
C ILE A 560 -20.58 -4.59 24.21
N GLN A 561 -19.81 -4.14 25.17
CA GLN A 561 -18.41 -4.44 25.27
C GLN A 561 -18.29 -5.95 25.47
N PRO A 562 -17.42 -6.64 24.73
CA PRO A 562 -17.20 -8.06 24.96
C PRO A 562 -16.84 -8.26 26.44
N ALA A 563 -17.53 -9.16 27.09
CA ALA A 563 -17.23 -9.50 28.49
C ALA A 563 -15.72 -9.79 28.60
N SER A 564 -15.09 -9.27 29.63
CA SER A 564 -13.66 -9.41 29.86
C SER A 564 -13.31 -9.53 31.35
N VAL A 565 -12.20 -10.20 31.63
CA VAL A 565 -11.55 -10.14 32.94
C VAL A 565 -10.38 -9.16 32.83
N SER A 566 -10.38 -8.20 33.73
CA SER A 566 -9.29 -7.22 33.85
C SER A 566 -8.49 -7.48 35.14
N PHE A 567 -7.19 -7.28 35.05
CA PHE A 567 -6.27 -7.39 36.18
C PHE A 567 -5.61 -6.03 36.41
N SER A 568 -5.43 -5.65 37.67
CA SER A 568 -4.74 -4.39 38.00
C SER A 568 -3.26 -4.40 37.66
N GLN A 569 -2.70 -5.57 37.34
CA GLN A 569 -1.33 -5.72 36.86
C GLN A 569 -1.30 -6.60 35.60
N ALA A 570 -0.54 -6.20 34.59
CA ALA A 570 -0.16 -7.05 33.48
C ALA A 570 0.85 -8.11 33.92
N GLY A 571 0.90 -9.25 33.28
CA GLY A 571 1.94 -10.27 33.51
C GLY A 571 3.34 -9.68 33.39
N GLY A 572 4.34 -10.36 33.94
CA GLY A 572 5.73 -9.91 33.91
C GLY A 572 6.54 -10.43 35.10
N SER A 573 7.75 -9.90 35.24
CA SER A 573 8.66 -10.27 36.33
C SER A 573 8.39 -9.43 37.57
N PHE A 574 8.53 -10.05 38.77
CA PHE A 574 8.43 -9.35 40.02
C PHE A 574 9.58 -9.81 40.97
N ARG A 575 9.98 -8.91 41.89
CA ARG A 575 11.14 -9.08 42.80
C ARG A 575 10.77 -9.10 44.26
N THR A 576 9.52 -8.83 44.60
CA THR A 576 8.97 -8.90 45.94
C THR A 576 8.68 -10.35 46.31
N GLU A 577 8.47 -10.63 47.60
CA GLU A 577 8.08 -11.98 48.04
C GLU A 577 6.78 -12.42 47.39
N THR A 578 5.82 -11.52 47.31
CA THR A 578 4.55 -11.68 46.66
C THR A 578 4.15 -10.40 45.97
N ILE A 579 3.25 -10.49 44.99
CA ILE A 579 2.47 -9.37 44.42
C ILE A 579 1.00 -9.55 44.65
N ASN A 580 0.34 -8.46 45.05
CA ASN A 580 -1.08 -8.39 45.22
C ASN A 580 -1.69 -7.63 44.02
N MET A 581 -2.77 -8.14 43.50
CA MET A 581 -3.48 -7.48 42.39
C MET A 581 -5.00 -7.69 42.57
N THR A 582 -5.77 -6.88 41.89
CA THR A 582 -7.21 -7.08 41.79
C THR A 582 -7.54 -7.69 40.44
N VAL A 583 -8.53 -8.58 40.45
CA VAL A 583 -9.17 -9.14 39.26
C VAL A 583 -10.61 -8.72 39.25
N THR A 584 -11.12 -8.29 38.09
CA THR A 584 -12.48 -7.80 37.96
C THR A 584 -13.11 -8.37 36.70
N LEU A 585 -14.27 -8.97 36.79
CA LEU A 585 -15.08 -9.35 35.66
C LEU A 585 -15.93 -8.14 35.23
N SER A 586 -16.01 -7.86 33.92
CA SER A 586 -16.83 -6.76 33.43
C SER A 586 -18.27 -6.86 33.94
N GLU A 587 -18.89 -5.70 34.23
CA GLU A 587 -20.22 -5.61 34.91
C GLU A 587 -21.33 -6.24 34.05
N ASP A 588 -21.20 -6.17 32.74
CA ASP A 588 -22.13 -6.71 31.76
C ASP A 588 -21.89 -8.19 31.41
N ALA A 589 -20.90 -8.84 32.02
CA ALA A 589 -20.66 -10.26 31.82
C ALA A 589 -21.77 -11.14 32.38
N LYS A 590 -22.06 -12.24 31.71
CA LYS A 590 -22.93 -13.30 32.18
C LYS A 590 -22.23 -14.18 33.21
N SER A 591 -20.98 -14.51 32.96
CA SER A 591 -20.14 -15.32 33.84
C SER A 591 -18.67 -15.13 33.50
N GLY A 592 -17.79 -15.42 34.45
CA GLY A 592 -16.36 -15.42 34.21
C GLY A 592 -15.60 -16.11 35.35
N TRP A 593 -14.37 -16.48 35.07
CA TRP A 593 -13.49 -17.14 36.03
C TRP A 593 -12.03 -16.83 35.74
N TYR A 594 -11.19 -17.02 36.76
CA TYR A 594 -9.75 -17.15 36.58
C TYR A 594 -9.26 -18.43 37.26
N GLN A 595 -8.08 -18.86 36.87
CA GLN A 595 -7.40 -20.02 37.43
C GLN A 595 -5.89 -19.76 37.50
N ILE A 596 -5.34 -19.79 38.69
CA ILE A 596 -3.88 -19.76 38.88
C ILE A 596 -3.35 -21.17 38.62
N GLN A 597 -2.29 -21.30 37.88
CA GLN A 597 -1.65 -22.59 37.58
C GLN A 597 -1.42 -23.44 38.82
N GLY A 598 -2.03 -24.62 38.84
CA GLY A 598 -1.95 -25.58 39.93
C GLY A 598 -2.96 -25.34 41.08
N GLN A 599 -3.94 -24.41 40.89
CA GLN A 599 -5.03 -24.14 41.82
C GLN A 599 -6.38 -24.37 41.15
N ASP A 600 -7.44 -24.41 41.93
CA ASP A 600 -8.83 -24.56 41.44
C ASP A 600 -9.29 -23.27 40.74
N LYS A 601 -10.28 -23.42 39.87
CA LYS A 601 -10.93 -22.26 39.22
C LYS A 601 -11.73 -21.43 40.25
N VAL A 602 -11.58 -20.13 40.17
CA VAL A 602 -12.33 -19.15 40.95
C VAL A 602 -13.33 -18.45 40.02
N ASN A 603 -14.62 -18.58 40.31
CA ASN A 603 -15.66 -17.89 39.57
C ASN A 603 -15.78 -16.45 40.08
N LEU A 604 -15.83 -15.52 39.12
CA LEU A 604 -15.94 -14.09 39.41
C LEU A 604 -17.39 -13.62 39.37
N THR A 605 -17.69 -12.64 40.19
CA THR A 605 -18.97 -11.93 40.17
C THR A 605 -18.86 -10.70 39.29
N PRO A 606 -19.78 -10.50 38.30
CA PRO A 606 -19.71 -9.32 37.45
C PRO A 606 -19.68 -8.00 38.22
N GLY A 607 -18.81 -7.09 37.84
CA GLY A 607 -18.64 -5.77 38.46
C GLY A 607 -17.95 -5.78 39.85
N VAL A 608 -17.62 -6.94 40.40
CA VAL A 608 -16.96 -7.04 41.71
C VAL A 608 -15.47 -7.31 41.51
N SER A 609 -14.66 -6.49 42.18
CA SER A 609 -13.19 -6.70 42.19
C SER A 609 -12.82 -7.63 43.36
N GLU A 610 -12.04 -8.65 43.06
CA GLU A 610 -11.47 -9.57 44.02
C GLU A 610 -9.95 -9.40 44.11
N ASN A 611 -9.41 -9.63 45.32
CA ASN A 611 -7.97 -9.59 45.52
C ASN A 611 -7.34 -10.96 45.28
N LEU A 612 -6.23 -11.01 44.57
CA LEU A 612 -5.44 -12.21 44.43
C LEU A 612 -3.95 -11.91 44.67
N THR A 613 -3.23 -12.91 45.19
CA THR A 613 -1.82 -12.83 45.49
C THR A 613 -1.06 -13.87 44.72
N ILE A 614 0.06 -13.49 44.10
CA ILE A 614 0.99 -14.37 43.40
C ILE A 614 2.36 -14.27 44.09
N GLY A 615 3.07 -15.36 44.20
CA GLY A 615 4.46 -15.40 44.72
C GLY A 615 4.65 -16.32 45.91
N GLU A 616 3.62 -16.64 46.63
CA GLU A 616 3.71 -17.59 47.74
C GLU A 616 4.20 -18.95 47.28
N GLY A 617 5.30 -19.44 47.92
CA GLY A 617 5.94 -20.71 47.62
C GLY A 617 6.65 -20.79 46.27
N MET A 618 6.85 -19.67 45.54
CA MET A 618 7.67 -19.61 44.35
C MET A 618 9.13 -19.39 44.68
N ASN A 619 10.02 -20.14 44.07
CA ASN A 619 11.46 -19.89 44.06
C ASN A 619 11.82 -18.87 43.00
N PHE A 620 13.00 -18.29 43.07
CA PHE A 620 13.51 -17.43 42.00
C PHE A 620 13.68 -18.23 40.68
N GLY A 621 13.18 -17.67 39.61
CA GLY A 621 13.08 -18.30 38.31
C GLY A 621 11.76 -19.05 38.03
N ASP A 622 10.94 -19.30 39.05
CA ASP A 622 9.63 -19.95 38.87
C ASP A 622 8.67 -19.00 38.16
N THR A 623 7.79 -19.59 37.33
CA THR A 623 6.70 -18.87 36.65
C THR A 623 5.37 -19.42 37.11
N LYS A 624 4.37 -18.55 37.19
CA LYS A 624 2.96 -18.94 37.35
C LYS A 624 2.09 -18.23 36.35
N THR A 625 1.20 -18.98 35.69
CA THR A 625 0.24 -18.46 34.73
C THR A 625 -1.14 -18.38 35.36
N ILE A 626 -1.85 -17.31 35.08
CA ILE A 626 -3.25 -17.12 35.42
C ILE A 626 -4.06 -17.18 34.12
N ASP A 627 -4.83 -18.23 33.94
CA ASP A 627 -5.78 -18.35 32.85
C ASP A 627 -7.13 -17.75 33.27
N TRP A 628 -7.83 -17.12 32.35
CA TRP A 628 -9.12 -16.53 32.59
C TRP A 628 -10.06 -16.67 31.41
N SER A 629 -11.34 -16.58 31.69
CA SER A 629 -12.38 -16.58 30.67
C SER A 629 -13.59 -15.75 31.16
N ALA A 630 -14.22 -15.04 30.26
CA ALA A 630 -15.45 -14.28 30.47
C ALA A 630 -16.46 -14.65 29.38
N GLU A 631 -17.70 -14.87 29.75
CA GLU A 631 -18.83 -15.08 28.85
C GLU A 631 -19.76 -13.86 28.94
N GLY A 632 -20.05 -13.25 27.79
CA GLY A 632 -21.00 -12.15 27.70
C GLY A 632 -22.46 -12.60 27.78
N GLN A 633 -23.36 -11.64 27.93
CA GLN A 633 -24.81 -11.93 27.88
C GLN A 633 -25.22 -12.50 26.51
N ASP A 634 -24.44 -12.21 25.48
CA ASP A 634 -24.61 -12.74 24.14
C ASP A 634 -24.07 -14.19 23.96
N GLY A 635 -23.55 -14.79 25.03
CA GLY A 635 -22.98 -16.13 25.01
C GLY A 635 -21.58 -16.23 24.39
N LYS A 636 -20.97 -15.11 23.94
CA LYS A 636 -19.58 -15.11 23.44
C LYS A 636 -18.60 -15.24 24.58
N VAL A 637 -17.60 -16.06 24.38
CA VAL A 637 -16.55 -16.31 25.36
C VAL A 637 -15.25 -15.64 24.89
N LYS A 638 -14.66 -14.84 25.78
CA LYS A 638 -13.32 -14.30 25.65
C LYS A 638 -12.43 -14.92 26.72
N SER A 639 -11.23 -15.37 26.34
CA SER A 639 -10.26 -15.95 27.26
C SER A 639 -8.87 -15.39 27.03
N GLY A 640 -8.01 -15.52 28.02
CA GLY A 640 -6.62 -15.10 27.93
C GLY A 640 -5.80 -15.66 29.07
N SER A 641 -4.51 -15.35 29.10
CA SER A 641 -3.61 -15.74 30.18
C SER A 641 -2.60 -14.63 30.49
N LEU A 642 -2.16 -14.59 31.76
CA LEU A 642 -1.10 -13.72 32.25
C LEU A 642 -0.04 -14.60 32.90
N THR A 643 1.23 -14.35 32.63
CA THR A 643 2.34 -15.10 33.25
C THR A 643 3.17 -14.17 34.11
N PHE A 644 3.49 -14.60 35.34
CA PHE A 644 4.31 -13.90 36.29
C PHE A 644 5.56 -14.73 36.62
N THR A 645 6.73 -14.11 36.66
CA THR A 645 8.02 -14.74 36.96
C THR A 645 8.63 -14.09 38.19
N LYS A 646 8.95 -14.90 39.23
CA LYS A 646 9.63 -14.40 40.42
C LYS A 646 11.13 -14.29 40.15
N VAL A 647 11.70 -13.11 40.27
CA VAL A 647 13.14 -12.84 40.02
C VAL A 647 13.85 -12.50 41.29
N ASP A 648 15.13 -12.91 41.40
CA ASP A 648 16.00 -12.56 42.54
C ASP A 648 16.06 -11.02 42.68
N PRO A 649 15.71 -10.47 43.85
CA PRO A 649 15.77 -9.03 44.08
C PRO A 649 17.20 -8.46 43.92
N ASN A 650 18.23 -9.30 44.05
CA ASN A 650 19.63 -8.89 43.85
C ASN A 650 20.10 -9.04 42.39
N ALA A 651 19.25 -9.60 41.48
CA ALA A 651 19.60 -9.68 40.07
C ALA A 651 19.65 -8.29 39.45
N SER A 652 20.66 -8.06 38.62
CA SER A 652 20.80 -6.80 37.87
C SER A 652 19.66 -6.61 36.87
N ILE A 653 19.22 -5.37 36.71
CA ILE A 653 18.32 -4.98 35.61
C ILE A 653 19.15 -4.42 34.47
N MET A 654 18.99 -4.99 33.28
CA MET A 654 19.67 -4.52 32.08
C MET A 654 18.76 -3.59 31.25
N VAL A 655 19.32 -2.45 30.88
CA VAL A 655 18.71 -1.53 29.91
C VAL A 655 19.47 -1.66 28.60
N TYR A 656 18.76 -2.06 27.54
CA TYR A 656 19.28 -2.17 26.18
C TYR A 656 18.74 -1.01 25.36
N VAL A 657 19.62 -0.24 24.74
CA VAL A 657 19.21 0.90 23.91
C VAL A 657 19.71 0.75 22.49
N LYS A 658 18.80 0.58 21.56
CA LYS A 658 19.08 0.62 20.12
C LYS A 658 19.27 2.08 19.72
N ALA A 659 20.49 2.46 19.36
CA ALA A 659 20.84 3.80 18.92
C ALA A 659 22.06 3.78 17.98
N ALA A 660 22.17 4.80 17.13
CA ALA A 660 23.29 4.94 16.21
C ALA A 660 24.63 5.17 16.93
N ASN A 661 24.61 5.95 18.01
CA ASN A 661 25.77 6.28 18.85
C ASN A 661 25.48 5.95 20.32
N ALA A 662 26.53 5.82 21.14
CA ALA A 662 26.41 5.58 22.57
C ALA A 662 25.61 6.70 23.25
N PRO A 663 24.41 6.42 23.77
CA PRO A 663 23.69 7.43 24.56
C PRO A 663 24.24 7.52 25.97
N HIS A 664 23.92 8.63 26.62
CA HIS A 664 24.03 8.74 28.09
C HIS A 664 22.70 8.30 28.68
N ILE A 665 22.77 7.67 29.85
CA ILE A 665 21.62 7.28 30.65
C ILE A 665 21.67 8.01 32.01
N HIS A 666 20.63 8.77 32.29
CA HIS A 666 20.39 9.37 33.59
C HIS A 666 19.21 8.67 34.25
N ALA A 667 19.40 8.11 35.42
CA ALA A 667 18.43 7.25 36.09
C ALA A 667 18.31 7.57 37.58
N TRP A 668 17.09 7.43 38.13
CA TRP A 668 16.79 7.65 39.55
C TRP A 668 15.69 6.71 40.02
N THR A 669 15.69 6.40 41.33
CA THR A 669 14.64 5.53 41.92
C THR A 669 13.29 6.19 41.91
N THR A 670 12.21 5.36 41.77
CA THR A 670 10.82 5.82 41.92
C THR A 670 10.49 5.99 43.38
N GLY A 671 9.88 7.10 43.79
CA GLY A 671 9.44 7.40 45.14
C GLY A 671 9.79 8.82 45.58
N THR A 672 9.43 9.18 46.84
CA THR A 672 9.63 10.53 47.35
C THR A 672 11.09 10.93 47.51
N ASP A 673 12.01 9.95 47.52
CA ASP A 673 13.43 10.16 47.77
C ASP A 673 14.26 10.29 46.50
N GLY A 674 13.75 9.96 45.35
CA GLY A 674 14.35 10.14 44.01
C GLY A 674 15.85 9.96 43.90
N LYS A 675 16.41 8.87 44.48
CA LYS A 675 17.86 8.69 44.58
C LYS A 675 18.48 8.56 43.20
N ASP A 676 19.43 9.42 42.89
CA ASP A 676 20.19 9.35 41.65
C ASP A 676 21.04 8.05 41.59
N LEU A 677 20.90 7.31 40.49
CA LEU A 677 21.57 6.03 40.25
C LEU A 677 22.79 6.15 39.33
N THR A 678 22.89 7.22 38.58
CA THR A 678 23.89 7.37 37.51
C THR A 678 24.78 8.60 37.67
N GLY A 679 24.58 9.38 38.72
CA GLY A 679 25.30 10.61 39.00
C GLY A 679 24.76 11.82 38.29
N ALA A 680 25.37 12.97 38.52
CA ALA A 680 24.87 14.23 37.96
C ALA A 680 24.66 14.18 36.45
N TRP A 681 23.67 14.97 35.98
CA TRP A 681 23.40 15.14 34.55
C TRP A 681 24.66 15.40 33.73
N PRO A 682 24.87 14.77 32.57
CA PRO A 682 23.95 13.94 31.74
C PRO A 682 23.90 12.45 32.12
N GLY A 683 24.43 12.02 33.28
CA GLY A 683 24.44 10.63 33.67
C GLY A 683 25.69 9.87 33.17
N LYS A 684 25.55 8.60 32.89
CA LYS A 684 26.60 7.69 32.41
C LYS A 684 26.48 7.37 30.93
N VAL A 685 27.63 7.29 30.25
CA VAL A 685 27.68 6.76 28.88
C VAL A 685 27.40 5.26 28.95
N MET A 686 26.50 4.77 28.09
CA MET A 686 26.21 3.35 28.04
C MET A 686 27.32 2.56 27.36
N ALA A 687 27.53 1.33 27.82
CA ALA A 687 28.56 0.42 27.29
C ALA A 687 28.10 -0.25 25.99
N GLY A 688 29.04 -0.67 25.15
CA GLY A 688 28.75 -1.38 23.92
C GLY A 688 29.37 -0.74 22.68
N PRO A 689 28.85 -0.96 21.45
CA PRO A 689 27.58 -1.66 21.18
C PRO A 689 27.69 -3.18 21.26
N VAL A 690 26.61 -3.82 21.65
CA VAL A 690 26.37 -5.24 21.46
C VAL A 690 25.48 -5.38 20.22
N GLU A 691 25.86 -6.23 19.28
CA GLU A 691 25.00 -6.50 18.11
C GLU A 691 24.00 -7.62 18.44
N ILE A 692 22.72 -7.31 18.32
CA ILE A 692 21.62 -8.26 18.47
C ILE A 692 20.76 -8.16 17.22
N ASP A 693 20.63 -9.26 16.48
CA ASP A 693 19.88 -9.37 15.24
C ASP A 693 20.23 -8.27 14.19
N GLY A 694 21.53 -7.99 14.05
CA GLY A 694 22.06 -6.99 13.10
C GLY A 694 21.82 -5.53 13.50
N ALA A 695 21.27 -5.28 14.67
CA ALA A 695 21.12 -3.94 15.24
C ALA A 695 22.09 -3.70 16.40
N LYS A 696 22.59 -2.49 16.53
CA LYS A 696 23.50 -2.09 17.62
C LYS A 696 22.70 -1.67 18.84
N TYR A 697 22.97 -2.33 19.96
CA TYR A 697 22.40 -2.01 21.26
C TYR A 697 23.50 -1.54 22.21
N TRP A 698 23.24 -0.47 22.94
CA TRP A 698 24.04 0.02 24.02
C TRP A 698 23.43 -0.45 25.34
N THR A 699 24.24 -0.79 26.33
CA THR A 699 23.75 -1.45 27.54
C THR A 699 24.19 -0.72 28.80
N TYR A 700 23.34 -0.80 29.81
CA TYR A 700 23.66 -0.38 31.17
C TYR A 700 22.99 -1.31 32.19
N SER A 701 23.73 -1.68 33.24
CA SER A 701 23.29 -2.58 34.30
C SER A 701 23.01 -1.81 35.57
N PHE A 702 21.89 -2.07 36.23
CA PHE A 702 21.53 -1.55 37.54
C PHE A 702 21.46 -2.71 38.55
N ASP A 703 22.40 -2.75 39.50
CA ASP A 703 22.49 -3.80 40.50
C ASP A 703 21.70 -3.41 41.76
N GLY A 704 20.87 -4.31 42.28
CA GLY A 704 20.14 -4.12 43.54
C GLY A 704 19.11 -2.98 43.51
N VAL A 705 18.55 -2.66 42.33
CA VAL A 705 17.54 -1.65 42.15
C VAL A 705 16.22 -2.33 41.75
N GLU A 706 15.13 -2.03 42.45
CA GLU A 706 13.84 -2.66 42.19
C GLU A 706 12.96 -1.92 41.17
N ASN A 707 13.03 -0.58 41.20
CA ASN A 707 12.20 0.27 40.36
C ASN A 707 12.86 1.62 40.15
N PHE A 708 12.98 2.06 38.89
CA PHE A 708 13.66 3.31 38.57
C PHE A 708 13.11 3.92 37.27
N ASN A 709 13.42 5.18 37.05
CA ASN A 709 13.13 5.95 35.87
C ASN A 709 14.42 6.28 35.14
N VAL A 710 14.31 6.46 33.81
CA VAL A 710 15.47 6.87 33.00
C VAL A 710 15.10 7.99 32.02
N ILE A 711 16.11 8.80 31.71
CA ILE A 711 16.15 9.68 30.54
C ILE A 711 17.40 9.30 29.75
N LEU A 712 17.24 9.12 28.45
CA LEU A 712 18.32 8.97 27.50
C LEU A 712 18.67 10.31 26.89
N ASN A 713 19.96 10.58 26.72
CA ASN A 713 20.41 11.82 26.12
C ASN A 713 21.70 11.61 25.31
N ASN A 714 22.04 12.56 24.46
CA ASN A 714 23.20 12.51 23.58
C ASN A 714 24.45 13.17 24.17
N GLY A 715 24.41 13.61 25.42
CA GLY A 715 25.50 14.34 26.09
C GLY A 715 25.66 15.80 25.62
N ASN A 716 24.92 16.28 24.63
CA ASN A 716 25.04 17.59 24.01
C ASN A 716 23.72 18.41 24.09
N GLY A 717 22.87 18.13 25.07
CA GLY A 717 21.68 18.91 25.36
C GLY A 717 20.38 18.35 24.80
N ALA A 718 20.38 17.42 23.83
CA ALA A 718 19.16 16.73 23.39
C ALA A 718 18.89 15.51 24.26
N GLN A 719 17.65 15.35 24.72
CA GLN A 719 17.24 14.28 25.63
C GLN A 719 15.85 13.74 25.27
N SER A 720 15.60 12.48 25.61
CA SER A 720 14.29 11.86 25.50
C SER A 720 13.32 12.39 26.55
N GLY A 721 12.03 12.08 26.37
CA GLY A 721 11.09 12.09 27.48
C GLY A 721 11.49 11.08 28.56
N GLU A 722 10.91 11.23 29.73
CA GLU A 722 11.10 10.32 30.87
C GLU A 722 10.46 8.95 30.60
N ILE A 723 11.20 7.87 30.89
CA ILE A 723 10.70 6.50 30.85
C ILE A 723 10.62 6.01 32.29
N THR A 724 9.41 5.78 32.76
CA THR A 724 9.14 5.58 34.18
C THR A 724 8.84 4.13 34.53
N GLY A 725 9.08 3.75 35.79
CA GLY A 725 8.62 2.50 36.38
C GLY A 725 9.30 1.25 35.80
N ILE A 726 10.58 1.28 35.55
CA ILE A 726 11.36 0.13 35.06
C ILE A 726 11.62 -0.83 36.21
N THR A 727 11.11 -2.05 36.14
CA THR A 727 11.23 -3.11 37.16
C THR A 727 11.93 -4.38 36.67
N GLY A 728 12.36 -4.44 35.43
CA GLY A 728 13.03 -5.58 34.80
C GLY A 728 13.74 -5.15 33.52
N ASP A 729 14.44 -6.09 32.89
CA ASP A 729 15.15 -5.84 31.64
C ASP A 729 14.26 -5.15 30.62
N ILE A 730 14.79 -4.11 29.99
CA ILE A 730 14.03 -3.28 29.05
C ILE A 730 14.81 -3.00 27.78
N HIS A 731 14.13 -3.04 26.66
CA HIS A 731 14.67 -2.67 25.35
C HIS A 731 14.02 -1.37 24.88
N LEU A 732 14.87 -0.42 24.52
CA LEU A 732 14.48 0.93 24.10
C LEU A 732 15.08 1.22 22.73
N GLU A 733 14.41 2.02 21.93
CA GLU A 733 14.96 2.62 20.72
C GLU A 733 15.04 4.14 20.93
N TYR A 734 16.24 4.70 20.74
CA TYR A 734 16.53 6.12 20.94
C TYR A 734 17.04 6.74 19.64
N ASP A 735 16.43 7.85 19.24
CA ASP A 735 16.75 8.55 17.99
C ASP A 735 18.00 9.43 18.05
N GLY A 736 18.63 9.54 19.24
CA GLY A 736 19.75 10.45 19.48
C GLY A 736 19.33 11.90 19.73
N GLY A 737 18.04 12.19 19.76
CA GLY A 737 17.41 13.50 19.93
C GLY A 737 16.42 13.54 21.08
N THR A 738 15.15 13.71 20.77
CA THR A 738 14.08 13.90 21.76
C THR A 738 13.15 12.71 21.94
N SER A 739 13.33 11.63 21.20
CA SER A 739 12.44 10.48 21.23
C SER A 739 13.14 9.21 21.71
N ALA A 740 12.59 8.59 22.73
CA ALA A 740 12.90 7.22 23.13
C ALA A 740 11.59 6.46 23.34
N LYS A 741 11.52 5.23 22.88
CA LYS A 741 10.35 4.37 23.03
C LYS A 741 10.75 2.97 23.46
N LYS A 742 9.86 2.31 24.22
CA LYS A 742 9.99 0.89 24.52
C LYS A 742 9.77 0.08 23.25
N ILE A 743 10.60 -0.91 23.02
CA ILE A 743 10.48 -1.89 21.95
C ILE A 743 10.47 -3.30 22.56
N ASP A 744 9.94 -4.25 21.83
CA ASP A 744 10.00 -5.65 22.25
C ASP A 744 11.45 -6.12 22.27
N ALA A 745 11.77 -7.03 23.18
CA ALA A 745 13.05 -7.72 23.17
C ALA A 745 13.26 -8.37 21.81
N PRO A 746 14.43 -8.21 21.17
CA PRO A 746 14.67 -8.84 19.89
C PRO A 746 14.47 -10.35 20.03
N VAL A 747 13.62 -10.91 19.15
CA VAL A 747 13.35 -12.34 19.15
C VAL A 747 14.65 -13.04 18.79
N ASN A 748 15.04 -14.02 19.57
CA ASN A 748 16.25 -14.82 19.31
C ASN A 748 16.02 -15.60 18.00
N THR A 749 16.55 -15.07 16.89
CA THR A 749 16.42 -15.75 15.59
C THR A 749 17.26 -17.01 15.57
N ALA A 750 16.84 -18.02 14.83
CA ALA A 750 17.57 -19.26 14.70
C ALA A 750 19.06 -19.01 14.33
N ALA A 751 19.98 -19.56 15.10
CA ALA A 751 21.40 -19.46 14.82
C ALA A 751 21.71 -20.01 13.41
N LYS A 752 22.67 -19.41 12.70
CA LYS A 752 23.02 -19.80 11.32
C LYS A 752 24.51 -19.69 11.06
N VAL A 753 24.97 -20.43 10.06
CA VAL A 753 26.27 -20.21 9.41
C VAL A 753 26.04 -19.48 8.10
N THR A 754 26.75 -18.40 7.90
CA THR A 754 26.76 -17.66 6.63
C THR A 754 28.05 -18.04 5.89
N LEU A 755 27.90 -18.54 4.67
CA LEU A 755 29.02 -18.81 3.78
C LEU A 755 29.15 -17.67 2.75
N SER A 756 30.37 -17.21 2.54
CA SER A 756 30.69 -16.19 1.53
C SER A 756 31.93 -16.61 0.73
N PRO A 757 31.77 -16.96 -0.54
CA PRO A 757 30.51 -17.17 -1.29
C PRO A 757 29.68 -18.35 -0.80
N ASN A 758 28.37 -18.33 -1.11
CA ASN A 758 27.44 -19.38 -0.67
C ASN A 758 27.11 -20.36 -1.82
N GLY A 759 28.12 -21.10 -2.27
CA GLY A 759 28.05 -22.01 -3.40
C GLY A 759 28.35 -21.35 -4.75
N GLY A 760 28.33 -22.15 -5.81
CA GLY A 760 28.52 -21.71 -7.19
C GLY A 760 29.69 -22.37 -7.90
N ASP A 761 29.86 -22.01 -9.19
CA ASP A 761 30.91 -22.53 -10.04
C ASP A 761 32.19 -21.71 -9.89
N PHE A 762 33.35 -22.36 -9.97
CA PHE A 762 34.66 -21.68 -9.94
C PHE A 762 35.68 -22.39 -10.83
N GLN A 763 36.74 -21.72 -11.25
CA GLN A 763 37.66 -22.27 -12.27
C GLN A 763 38.92 -22.89 -11.69
N LYS A 764 39.60 -22.24 -10.78
CA LYS A 764 40.88 -22.69 -10.19
C LYS A 764 40.72 -23.15 -8.75
N THR A 765 40.62 -22.18 -7.90
CA THR A 765 40.33 -22.35 -6.47
C THR A 765 39.38 -21.27 -6.00
N ILE A 766 38.65 -21.55 -4.96
CA ILE A 766 37.72 -20.59 -4.35
C ILE A 766 37.96 -20.55 -2.83
N SER A 767 38.10 -19.36 -2.30
CA SER A 767 38.21 -19.16 -0.85
C SER A 767 36.83 -18.87 -0.30
N VAL A 768 36.40 -19.64 0.68
CA VAL A 768 35.06 -19.54 1.29
C VAL A 768 35.22 -19.16 2.75
N THR A 769 34.55 -18.09 3.16
CA THR A 769 34.48 -17.65 4.54
C THR A 769 33.17 -18.12 5.16
N ALA A 770 33.24 -18.90 6.22
CA ALA A 770 32.10 -19.33 7.04
C ALA A 770 32.06 -18.52 8.32
N THR A 771 30.91 -17.90 8.63
CA THR A 771 30.72 -17.11 9.84
C THR A 771 29.54 -17.67 10.63
N LEU A 772 29.78 -18.02 11.88
CA LEU A 772 28.73 -18.45 12.82
C LEU A 772 28.08 -17.24 13.46
N SER A 773 26.76 -17.17 13.46
CA SER A 773 26.02 -16.03 14.03
C SER A 773 26.29 -15.83 15.52
N ASN A 774 26.25 -14.58 16.00
CA ASN A 774 26.57 -14.23 17.38
C ASN A 774 25.61 -14.85 18.41
N ASN A 775 24.37 -15.10 18.04
CA ASN A 775 23.34 -15.75 18.85
C ASN A 775 23.47 -17.28 18.89
N ALA A 776 24.50 -17.85 18.29
CA ALA A 776 24.74 -19.28 18.35
C ALA A 776 25.40 -19.67 19.68
N LYS A 777 24.93 -20.75 20.27
CA LYS A 777 25.59 -21.46 21.35
C LYS A 777 26.76 -22.31 20.85
N SER A 778 26.56 -22.93 19.66
CA SER A 778 27.57 -23.76 19.00
C SER A 778 27.28 -23.88 17.52
N GLY A 779 28.29 -24.20 16.74
CA GLY A 779 28.12 -24.50 15.31
C GLY A 779 29.35 -25.20 14.75
N TRP A 780 29.12 -25.85 13.60
CA TRP A 780 30.18 -26.52 12.84
C TRP A 780 29.86 -26.42 11.34
N TYR A 781 30.89 -26.60 10.54
CA TYR A 781 30.77 -26.87 9.11
C TYR A 781 31.55 -28.14 8.73
N LYS A 782 31.23 -28.74 7.61
CA LYS A 782 31.82 -29.93 7.07
C LYS A 782 31.92 -29.81 5.54
N ILE A 783 33.05 -30.15 4.96
CA ILE A 783 33.29 -30.12 3.51
C ILE A 783 33.24 -31.57 2.97
N GLY A 784 32.24 -31.85 2.09
CA GLY A 784 32.00 -33.19 1.56
C GLY A 784 31.90 -34.21 2.69
N ASP A 785 32.66 -35.32 2.58
CA ASP A 785 32.73 -36.39 3.60
C ASP A 785 33.79 -36.15 4.67
N GLY A 786 34.46 -35.01 4.70
CA GLY A 786 35.47 -34.63 5.69
C GLY A 786 34.92 -34.55 7.13
N GLU A 787 35.78 -34.22 8.10
CA GLU A 787 35.37 -34.09 9.49
C GLU A 787 34.62 -32.75 9.74
N GLN A 788 33.82 -32.74 10.81
CA GLN A 788 33.17 -31.50 11.27
C GLN A 788 34.18 -30.57 11.91
N VAL A 789 34.18 -29.32 11.46
CA VAL A 789 35.00 -28.24 12.00
C VAL A 789 34.10 -27.34 12.83
N ALA A 790 34.27 -27.37 14.15
CA ALA A 790 33.59 -26.48 15.08
C ALA A 790 34.22 -25.09 15.03
N PHE A 791 33.39 -24.05 15.18
CA PHE A 791 33.90 -22.68 15.25
C PHE A 791 33.11 -21.80 16.21
N THR A 792 33.74 -20.71 16.61
CA THR A 792 33.24 -19.83 17.68
C THR A 792 32.18 -18.87 17.15
N PRO A 793 31.09 -18.62 17.91
CA PRO A 793 30.08 -17.61 17.54
C PRO A 793 30.72 -16.25 17.25
N GLY A 794 30.26 -15.59 16.20
CA GLY A 794 30.75 -14.29 15.74
C GLY A 794 32.16 -14.32 15.11
N LYS A 795 32.81 -15.47 15.05
CA LYS A 795 34.12 -15.65 14.40
C LYS A 795 33.95 -16.21 13.00
N ALA A 796 34.76 -15.75 12.07
CA ALA A 796 34.85 -16.26 10.72
C ALA A 796 35.96 -17.32 10.62
N ALA A 797 35.70 -18.39 9.90
CA ALA A 797 36.66 -19.41 9.48
C ALA A 797 36.74 -19.42 7.94
N THR A 798 37.95 -19.38 7.39
CA THR A 798 38.16 -19.36 5.94
C THR A 798 38.82 -20.66 5.51
N PHE A 799 38.35 -21.25 4.42
CA PHE A 799 38.91 -22.45 3.79
C PHE A 799 38.90 -22.30 2.28
N THR A 800 39.73 -23.06 1.59
CA THR A 800 39.87 -23.00 0.11
C THR A 800 39.48 -24.35 -0.47
N LEU A 801 38.65 -24.31 -1.53
CA LEU A 801 38.26 -25.45 -2.35
C LEU A 801 38.94 -25.37 -3.72
N GLY A 802 39.11 -26.55 -4.37
CA GLY A 802 39.49 -26.61 -5.78
C GLY A 802 40.92 -27.10 -6.06
N ALA A 803 41.83 -27.07 -5.07
CA ALA A 803 43.19 -27.55 -5.30
C ALA A 803 43.24 -29.06 -5.65
N ASP A 804 42.35 -29.82 -5.02
CA ASP A 804 42.22 -31.30 -5.15
C ASP A 804 40.99 -31.71 -5.96
N MET A 805 40.28 -30.80 -6.61
CA MET A 805 39.09 -31.07 -7.41
C MET A 805 39.42 -31.12 -8.91
N MET A 806 38.81 -32.08 -9.62
CA MET A 806 38.83 -32.14 -11.08
C MET A 806 37.75 -31.25 -11.70
N GLU A 807 37.91 -30.90 -12.96
CA GLU A 807 36.88 -30.18 -13.73
C GLU A 807 35.59 -30.98 -13.79
N GLY A 808 34.45 -30.38 -13.47
CA GLY A 808 33.14 -31.03 -13.34
C GLY A 808 32.83 -31.58 -11.94
N GLU A 809 33.81 -31.64 -11.06
CA GLU A 809 33.62 -32.10 -9.69
C GLU A 809 32.97 -31.03 -8.81
N SER A 810 32.07 -31.51 -7.93
CA SER A 810 31.37 -30.65 -6.96
C SER A 810 31.68 -31.10 -5.53
N LYS A 811 31.90 -30.10 -4.63
CA LYS A 811 31.95 -30.37 -3.20
C LYS A 811 30.85 -29.56 -2.50
N THR A 812 30.14 -30.21 -1.59
CA THR A 812 29.10 -29.58 -0.78
C THR A 812 29.65 -29.27 0.60
N VAL A 813 29.49 -28.05 1.04
CA VAL A 813 29.75 -27.61 2.42
C VAL A 813 28.42 -27.65 3.16
N THR A 814 28.33 -28.51 4.18
CA THR A 814 27.20 -28.59 5.10
C THR A 814 27.53 -27.92 6.43
N TRP A 815 26.55 -27.34 7.08
CA TRP A 815 26.75 -26.72 8.38
C TRP A 815 25.54 -26.88 9.31
N SER A 816 25.82 -26.76 10.59
CA SER A 816 24.81 -26.70 11.65
C SER A 816 25.14 -25.60 12.64
N ALA A 817 24.14 -24.91 13.14
CA ALA A 817 24.24 -23.89 14.18
C ALA A 817 23.10 -24.10 15.18
N THR A 818 23.43 -24.10 16.46
CA THR A 818 22.47 -24.23 17.56
C THR A 818 22.45 -22.93 18.35
N ASN A 819 21.28 -22.35 18.58
CA ASN A 819 21.12 -21.14 19.38
C ASN A 819 21.16 -21.44 20.90
N THR A 820 21.06 -20.40 21.71
CA THR A 820 21.06 -20.54 23.18
C THR A 820 19.85 -21.31 23.70
N ASP A 821 18.76 -21.34 22.95
CA ASP A 821 17.53 -22.07 23.29
C ASP A 821 17.56 -23.54 22.83
N ASN A 822 18.73 -24.02 22.38
CA ASN A 822 18.98 -25.36 21.85
C ASN A 822 18.21 -25.69 20.55
N GLU A 823 17.72 -24.70 19.85
CA GLU A 823 17.18 -24.90 18.52
C GLU A 823 18.31 -24.99 17.51
N THR A 824 18.25 -26.00 16.65
CA THR A 824 19.30 -26.29 15.67
C THR A 824 18.80 -25.98 14.26
N ASN A 825 19.60 -25.19 13.54
CA ASN A 825 19.42 -24.85 12.15
C ASN A 825 20.56 -25.45 11.32
N THR A 826 20.26 -25.99 10.13
CA THR A 826 21.22 -26.62 9.24
C THR A 826 21.10 -26.07 7.83
N GLY A 827 22.18 -26.12 7.07
CA GLY A 827 22.16 -25.73 5.68
C GLY A 827 23.35 -26.28 4.90
N SER A 828 23.38 -26.03 3.61
CA SER A 828 24.46 -26.46 2.73
C SER A 828 24.63 -25.55 1.53
N ALA A 829 25.85 -25.55 0.97
CA ALA A 829 26.17 -24.87 -0.27
C ALA A 829 27.09 -25.79 -1.12
N THR A 830 26.84 -25.86 -2.41
CA THR A 830 27.62 -26.69 -3.33
C THR A 830 28.47 -25.81 -4.23
N PHE A 831 29.76 -26.21 -4.37
CA PHE A 831 30.76 -25.54 -5.18
C PHE A 831 31.22 -26.51 -6.27
N THR A 832 31.19 -26.07 -7.53
CA THR A 832 31.55 -26.90 -8.68
C THR A 832 32.74 -26.31 -9.40
N LYS A 833 33.79 -27.10 -9.59
CA LYS A 833 34.95 -26.69 -10.39
C LYS A 833 34.67 -26.87 -11.88
N ILE A 834 34.72 -25.81 -12.62
CA ILE A 834 34.48 -25.79 -14.06
C ILE A 834 35.76 -25.54 -14.84
N LYS A 835 35.73 -25.86 -16.14
CA LYS A 835 36.86 -25.67 -17.05
C LYS A 835 37.31 -24.24 -17.13
N GLU A 836 38.62 -24.01 -17.05
CA GLU A 836 39.19 -22.68 -17.24
C GLU A 836 39.00 -22.20 -18.69
N VAL A 837 38.41 -21.04 -18.89
CA VAL A 837 38.26 -20.40 -20.21
C VAL A 837 39.13 -19.18 -20.26
N VAL A 838 40.08 -19.20 -21.18
CA VAL A 838 40.97 -18.05 -21.47
C VAL A 838 40.29 -17.18 -22.52
N ILE A 839 39.98 -15.93 -22.18
CA ILE A 839 39.49 -14.93 -23.13
C ILE A 839 40.71 -14.25 -23.74
N PRO A 840 40.88 -14.28 -25.08
CA PRO A 840 41.94 -13.51 -25.71
C PRO A 840 41.71 -12.01 -25.48
N THR A 841 42.63 -11.31 -24.85
CA THR A 841 42.57 -9.86 -24.71
C THR A 841 43.08 -9.23 -26.01
N PRO A 842 42.30 -8.40 -26.71
CA PRO A 842 42.77 -7.68 -27.88
C PRO A 842 43.96 -6.81 -27.54
N THR A 843 44.86 -6.64 -28.50
CA THR A 843 45.95 -5.68 -28.40
C THR A 843 45.60 -4.41 -29.20
N GLY A 844 46.02 -3.23 -28.71
CA GLY A 844 45.75 -1.96 -29.37
C GLY A 844 44.67 -1.14 -28.65
N ILE A 845 43.99 -0.26 -29.39
CA ILE A 845 42.95 0.63 -28.90
C ILE A 845 41.60 -0.08 -29.07
N PHE A 846 40.87 -0.34 -27.98
CA PHE A 846 39.58 -1.00 -28.03
C PHE A 846 38.69 -0.63 -26.82
N ALA A 847 37.38 -0.85 -26.94
CA ALA A 847 36.41 -0.70 -25.86
C ALA A 847 35.26 -1.72 -26.01
N TYR A 848 34.62 -2.06 -24.90
CA TYR A 848 33.45 -2.89 -24.89
C TYR A 848 32.23 -2.07 -24.52
N PHE A 849 31.07 -2.46 -25.04
CA PHE A 849 29.78 -1.86 -24.70
C PHE A 849 28.75 -2.91 -24.39
N LEU A 850 28.07 -2.73 -23.24
CA LEU A 850 26.88 -3.48 -22.82
C LEU A 850 25.67 -2.80 -23.42
N ALA A 851 25.22 -3.29 -24.57
CA ALA A 851 24.12 -2.67 -25.27
C ALA A 851 22.79 -2.92 -24.57
N PRO A 852 21.92 -1.90 -24.43
CA PRO A 852 20.53 -2.09 -24.03
C PRO A 852 19.84 -3.13 -24.93
N ALA A 853 18.90 -3.89 -24.39
CA ALA A 853 18.27 -5.01 -25.10
C ALA A 853 17.53 -4.57 -26.38
N GLU A 854 17.06 -3.34 -26.40
CA GLU A 854 16.36 -2.70 -27.51
C GLU A 854 17.30 -2.17 -28.62
N TRP A 855 18.63 -2.17 -28.38
CA TRP A 855 19.61 -1.71 -29.39
C TRP A 855 20.16 -2.90 -30.17
N SER A 856 20.10 -2.83 -31.47
CA SER A 856 20.48 -3.95 -32.35
C SER A 856 21.58 -3.65 -33.33
N ASP A 857 21.93 -2.39 -33.54
CA ASP A 857 22.93 -1.93 -34.51
C ASP A 857 23.88 -0.92 -33.88
N ILE A 858 24.84 -1.44 -33.11
CA ILE A 858 25.68 -0.61 -32.24
C ILE A 858 26.81 -0.01 -33.04
N HIS A 859 26.89 1.32 -33.01
CA HIS A 859 27.97 2.14 -33.57
C HIS A 859 28.70 2.88 -32.46
N VAL A 860 29.94 3.24 -32.73
CA VAL A 860 30.79 4.00 -31.82
C VAL A 860 31.39 5.21 -32.52
N TRP A 861 31.37 6.32 -31.77
CA TRP A 861 32.05 7.55 -32.16
C TRP A 861 33.15 7.87 -31.14
N ALA A 862 34.42 7.86 -31.55
CA ALA A 862 35.55 8.06 -30.65
C ALA A 862 36.56 9.06 -31.28
N TRP A 863 36.97 10.05 -30.47
CA TRP A 863 37.80 11.16 -30.96
C TRP A 863 38.65 11.75 -29.82
N ASN A 864 39.66 12.52 -30.24
CA ASN A 864 40.39 13.47 -29.39
C ASN A 864 40.41 14.85 -30.08
N ASP A 865 41.19 15.80 -29.55
CA ASP A 865 41.22 17.18 -30.07
C ASP A 865 41.81 17.28 -31.50
N ALA A 866 42.54 16.27 -31.93
CA ALA A 866 43.23 16.28 -33.25
C ALA A 866 42.55 15.35 -34.27
N ASP A 867 42.08 14.18 -33.82
CA ASP A 867 41.73 13.08 -34.71
C ASP A 867 40.40 12.42 -34.31
N ASN A 868 39.74 11.84 -35.33
CA ASN A 868 38.57 10.96 -35.12
C ASN A 868 38.94 9.51 -35.46
N PHE A 869 38.81 8.62 -34.50
CA PHE A 869 39.20 7.21 -34.60
C PHE A 869 38.12 6.33 -35.24
N THR A 870 37.02 6.90 -35.67
CA THR A 870 35.84 6.23 -36.21
C THR A 870 35.41 6.76 -37.58
N GLY A 871 36.36 7.33 -38.34
CA GLY A 871 36.19 7.73 -39.76
C GLY A 871 35.61 9.11 -40.01
N GLY A 872 35.36 9.92 -38.96
CA GLY A 872 34.98 11.34 -39.04
C GLY A 872 33.58 11.65 -39.58
N THR A 873 32.73 10.64 -39.76
CA THR A 873 31.35 10.80 -40.23
C THR A 873 30.44 10.08 -39.25
N TRP A 874 29.48 10.82 -38.67
CA TRP A 874 28.45 10.26 -37.78
C TRP A 874 27.58 9.25 -38.53
N PRO A 875 27.24 8.10 -37.95
CA PRO A 875 27.30 7.66 -36.53
C PRO A 875 28.61 6.98 -36.10
N GLY A 876 29.65 7.07 -36.88
CA GLY A 876 30.91 6.38 -36.64
C GLY A 876 30.96 4.98 -37.26
N VAL A 877 31.72 4.07 -36.64
CA VAL A 877 31.86 2.68 -37.11
C VAL A 877 31.04 1.70 -36.29
N SER A 878 30.61 0.62 -36.97
CA SER A 878 29.86 -0.45 -36.29
C SER A 878 30.75 -1.20 -35.30
N CYS A 879 30.23 -1.50 -34.15
CA CYS A 879 30.83 -2.43 -33.19
C CYS A 879 30.59 -3.88 -33.61
N THR A 880 31.49 -4.75 -33.24
CA THR A 880 31.33 -6.20 -33.45
C THR A 880 30.65 -6.82 -32.23
N LYS A 881 29.56 -7.53 -32.46
CA LYS A 881 28.94 -8.31 -31.43
C LYS A 881 29.82 -9.48 -31.03
N THR A 882 30.17 -9.57 -29.76
CA THR A 882 30.96 -10.68 -29.22
C THR A 882 30.08 -11.89 -28.84
N ASP A 883 30.72 -13.01 -28.54
CA ASP A 883 30.05 -14.17 -27.99
C ASP A 883 29.72 -14.02 -26.46
N MET A 884 30.05 -12.87 -25.90
CA MET A 884 29.89 -12.59 -24.47
C MET A 884 28.52 -11.95 -24.15
N LYS A 885 27.99 -12.29 -23.00
CA LYS A 885 26.84 -11.63 -22.41
C LYS A 885 27.12 -11.27 -20.97
N LYS A 886 26.65 -10.14 -20.52
CA LYS A 886 26.62 -9.75 -19.12
C LYS A 886 25.21 -9.33 -18.73
N ASN A 887 24.69 -9.90 -17.64
CA ASN A 887 23.35 -9.58 -17.13
C ASN A 887 22.24 -9.76 -18.19
N GLY A 888 22.41 -10.77 -19.06
CA GLY A 888 21.51 -10.98 -20.19
C GLY A 888 21.71 -10.07 -21.38
N LEU A 889 22.48 -8.99 -21.25
CA LEU A 889 22.79 -8.04 -22.30
C LEU A 889 23.93 -8.53 -23.18
N ASP A 890 23.89 -8.23 -24.45
CA ASP A 890 24.95 -8.52 -25.40
C ASP A 890 26.16 -7.58 -25.19
N VAL A 891 27.35 -8.14 -25.24
CA VAL A 891 28.60 -7.37 -25.20
C VAL A 891 29.08 -7.13 -26.63
N TRP A 892 29.25 -5.86 -26.98
CA TRP A 892 29.78 -5.42 -28.27
C TRP A 892 31.19 -4.88 -28.08
N MET A 893 32.03 -5.07 -29.06
CA MET A 893 33.41 -4.62 -29.03
C MET A 893 33.71 -3.67 -30.21
N TRP A 894 34.35 -2.58 -29.90
CA TRP A 894 35.04 -1.76 -30.90
C TRP A 894 36.55 -1.93 -30.76
N LYS A 895 37.24 -2.07 -31.88
CA LYS A 895 38.68 -2.08 -31.96
C LYS A 895 39.09 -1.13 -33.07
N PHE A 896 40.06 -0.31 -32.79
CA PHE A 896 40.65 0.58 -33.78
C PHE A 896 41.78 -0.16 -34.50
N ASP A 897 41.69 -0.29 -35.81
CA ASP A 897 42.68 -0.94 -36.67
C ASP A 897 43.33 0.02 -37.66
N GLY A 898 43.25 1.35 -37.46
CA GLY A 898 43.83 2.40 -38.28
C GLY A 898 45.25 2.82 -37.85
N ASP A 899 45.87 3.69 -38.63
CA ASP A 899 47.26 4.12 -38.46
C ASP A 899 47.41 5.45 -37.66
N LEU A 900 46.36 5.94 -37.03
CA LEU A 900 46.44 7.16 -36.20
C LEU A 900 47.30 6.91 -34.95
N THR A 901 48.14 7.90 -34.62
CA THR A 901 48.97 7.85 -33.42
C THR A 901 48.22 8.46 -32.22
N GLY A 902 48.34 7.82 -31.08
CA GLY A 902 47.62 8.24 -29.86
C GLY A 902 46.36 7.43 -29.60
N ALA A 903 45.53 7.94 -28.74
CA ALA A 903 44.24 7.32 -28.33
C ALA A 903 43.13 8.37 -28.30
N PRO A 904 41.86 7.97 -28.48
CA PRO A 904 40.72 8.87 -28.22
C PRO A 904 40.71 9.34 -26.76
N THR A 905 40.17 10.52 -26.53
CA THR A 905 39.88 11.05 -25.20
C THR A 905 38.40 10.92 -24.87
N ASN A 906 37.54 10.84 -25.90
CA ASN A 906 36.10 10.80 -25.78
C ASN A 906 35.49 9.64 -26.57
N ILE A 907 34.40 9.11 -26.13
CA ILE A 907 33.67 8.02 -26.78
C ILE A 907 32.16 8.17 -26.58
N ILE A 908 31.39 7.89 -27.63
CA ILE A 908 29.92 7.77 -27.60
C ILE A 908 29.53 6.44 -28.24
N PHE A 909 28.60 5.72 -27.68
CA PHE A 909 27.92 4.59 -28.30
C PHE A 909 26.51 4.98 -28.74
N ASN A 910 26.08 4.49 -29.88
CA ASN A 910 24.76 4.80 -30.43
C ASN A 910 24.18 3.60 -31.21
N ASN A 911 22.88 3.67 -31.47
CA ASN A 911 22.17 2.68 -32.26
C ASN A 911 21.98 3.22 -33.69
N ASN A 912 23.05 3.19 -34.49
CA ASN A 912 23.11 3.61 -35.89
C ASN A 912 22.60 5.05 -36.14
N GLY A 913 23.11 6.00 -35.37
CA GLY A 913 22.91 7.43 -35.62
C GLY A 913 21.53 7.99 -35.31
N ASN A 914 20.67 7.20 -34.68
CA ASN A 914 19.40 7.70 -34.22
C ASN A 914 19.63 8.55 -32.96
N GLY A 915 19.48 9.88 -33.06
CA GLY A 915 19.79 10.84 -32.00
C GLY A 915 19.08 10.65 -30.68
N VAL A 916 18.03 9.81 -30.63
CA VAL A 916 17.33 9.41 -29.42
C VAL A 916 18.02 8.23 -28.72
N ASN A 917 18.76 7.41 -29.46
CA ASN A 917 19.37 6.18 -28.99
C ASN A 917 20.91 6.29 -29.04
N GLN A 918 21.47 7.18 -28.24
CA GLN A 918 22.91 7.31 -28.01
C GLN A 918 23.21 7.51 -26.52
N THR A 919 24.44 7.22 -26.13
CA THR A 919 24.94 7.55 -24.79
C THR A 919 25.36 9.03 -24.74
N GLU A 920 25.53 9.50 -23.50
CA GLU A 920 26.34 10.70 -23.27
C GLU A 920 27.76 10.51 -23.75
N THR A 921 28.51 11.60 -23.83
CA THR A 921 29.94 11.56 -24.10
C THR A 921 30.70 11.07 -22.88
N PHE A 922 31.40 9.95 -23.03
CA PHE A 922 32.22 9.39 -21.95
C PHE A 922 33.71 9.66 -22.18
N ALA A 923 34.48 9.78 -21.10
CA ALA A 923 35.94 9.74 -21.18
C ALA A 923 36.37 8.34 -21.63
N PHE A 924 37.20 8.28 -22.67
CA PHE A 924 37.73 7.02 -23.18
C PHE A 924 38.78 6.43 -22.24
N VAL A 925 38.66 5.15 -21.95
CA VAL A 925 39.67 4.35 -21.27
C VAL A 925 39.90 3.07 -22.07
N ASN A 926 41.11 2.83 -22.51
CA ASN A 926 41.45 1.68 -23.34
C ASN A 926 41.12 0.35 -22.64
N GLY A 927 40.37 -0.52 -23.29
CA GLY A 927 39.98 -1.80 -22.78
C GLY A 927 38.81 -1.76 -21.77
N ALA A 928 38.25 -0.59 -21.51
CA ALA A 928 37.15 -0.45 -20.58
C ALA A 928 35.83 -0.98 -21.16
N VAL A 929 34.93 -1.29 -20.26
CA VAL A 929 33.52 -1.65 -20.54
C VAL A 929 32.63 -0.47 -20.19
N TYR A 930 31.73 -0.13 -21.09
CA TYR A 930 30.76 0.94 -20.96
C TYR A 930 29.36 0.35 -21.02
N ASP A 931 28.41 0.98 -20.37
CA ASP A 931 26.98 0.81 -20.57
C ASP A 931 26.34 2.14 -20.93
N ARG A 932 25.02 2.22 -20.91
CA ARG A 932 24.30 3.46 -21.25
C ARG A 932 24.63 4.62 -20.30
N ASN A 933 25.10 4.33 -19.08
CA ASN A 933 25.33 5.31 -18.01
C ASN A 933 26.82 5.66 -17.82
N GLY A 934 27.72 5.01 -18.52
CA GLY A 934 29.16 5.31 -18.45
C GLY A 934 30.05 4.08 -18.35
N LYS A 935 31.29 4.31 -17.88
CA LYS A 935 32.25 3.25 -17.64
C LYS A 935 31.78 2.34 -16.49
N THR A 936 31.76 1.05 -16.75
CA THR A 936 31.41 0.03 -15.76
C THR A 936 32.62 -0.77 -15.31
N ASN A 937 32.55 -1.39 -14.12
CA ASN A 937 33.59 -2.31 -13.64
C ASN A 937 33.34 -3.76 -14.09
N ALA A 938 32.76 -3.94 -15.26
CA ALA A 938 32.22 -5.20 -15.73
C ALA A 938 33.27 -6.33 -15.86
N PHE A 939 34.54 -6.02 -16.03
CA PHE A 939 35.61 -6.99 -16.12
C PHE A 939 36.62 -6.93 -14.94
N GLU A 940 36.40 -6.08 -13.95
CA GLU A 940 37.20 -6.10 -12.73
C GLU A 940 36.87 -7.36 -11.91
N ASN A 941 37.90 -8.05 -11.44
CA ASN A 941 37.84 -9.26 -10.61
C ASN A 941 37.58 -10.60 -11.33
N GLY A 942 37.98 -10.74 -12.62
CA GLY A 942 38.01 -12.05 -13.29
C GLY A 942 36.63 -12.62 -13.61
N ALA A 943 35.63 -11.81 -13.76
CA ALA A 943 34.31 -12.24 -14.22
C ALA A 943 34.39 -12.79 -15.65
N VAL A 944 33.92 -14.00 -15.87
CA VAL A 944 33.98 -14.69 -17.17
C VAL A 944 32.58 -14.74 -17.77
N TYR A 945 32.48 -14.38 -19.06
CA TYR A 945 31.20 -14.31 -19.79
C TYR A 945 31.16 -15.39 -20.87
N TYR A 946 30.04 -16.10 -20.97
CA TYR A 946 29.87 -17.21 -21.88
C TYR A 946 28.71 -17.04 -22.85
N ARG A 947 28.84 -17.65 -24.02
CA ARG A 947 27.86 -17.69 -25.09
C ARG A 947 26.47 -18.20 -24.67
N ASN A 948 26.37 -18.96 -23.60
CA ASN A 948 25.13 -19.60 -23.14
C ASN A 948 24.54 -19.00 -21.86
N GLY A 949 24.88 -17.75 -21.52
CA GLY A 949 24.32 -17.06 -20.38
C GLY A 949 24.74 -17.62 -19.00
N LYS A 950 25.80 -18.45 -18.95
CA LYS A 950 26.42 -18.88 -17.68
C LYS A 950 27.53 -17.89 -17.34
N THR A 951 27.36 -17.17 -16.25
CA THR A 951 28.40 -16.30 -15.69
C THR A 951 29.07 -17.01 -14.53
N ASN A 952 30.40 -17.05 -14.54
CA ASN A 952 31.17 -17.33 -13.33
C ASN A 952 31.44 -16.02 -12.61
N GLU A 953 30.45 -15.46 -11.98
CA GLU A 953 30.71 -14.38 -11.05
C GLU A 953 31.13 -14.99 -9.72
N SER A 954 32.39 -14.77 -9.33
CA SER A 954 32.77 -14.90 -7.92
C SER A 954 31.90 -13.93 -7.13
N ALA A 955 31.21 -14.44 -6.17
CA ALA A 955 30.12 -13.87 -5.38
C ALA A 955 30.39 -12.48 -4.75
N SER A 956 30.54 -11.45 -5.54
CA SER A 956 30.40 -10.06 -5.08
C SER A 956 29.05 -9.46 -5.49
N THR A 957 28.13 -10.26 -6.02
CA THR A 957 26.78 -9.83 -6.32
C THR A 957 25.98 -9.74 -5.03
N GLY A 958 25.47 -8.57 -4.75
CA GLY A 958 24.78 -8.26 -3.50
C GLY A 958 23.40 -8.93 -3.32
N ILE A 959 23.15 -10.12 -3.89
CA ILE A 959 21.95 -10.89 -3.60
C ILE A 959 22.20 -11.79 -2.41
N ASN A 960 21.63 -11.45 -1.27
CA ASN A 960 21.52 -12.40 -0.17
C ASN A 960 20.47 -13.45 -0.54
N GLN A 961 20.93 -14.64 -0.96
CA GLN A 961 20.02 -15.78 -1.17
C GLN A 961 19.31 -16.12 0.15
N VAL A 962 18.05 -15.79 0.20
CA VAL A 962 17.16 -16.41 1.17
C VAL A 962 16.80 -17.78 0.60
N GLY A 963 17.25 -18.83 1.27
CA GLY A 963 17.08 -20.21 0.78
C GLY A 963 15.64 -20.51 0.37
N CYS A 964 15.40 -20.47 -0.93
CA CYS A 964 14.15 -20.91 -1.50
C CYS A 964 14.19 -22.44 -1.62
N LYS A 965 13.25 -23.13 -1.05
CA LYS A 965 13.07 -24.57 -1.33
C LYS A 965 12.82 -24.72 -2.82
N LYS A 966 13.58 -25.61 -3.49
CA LYS A 966 13.39 -25.97 -4.89
C LYS A 966 11.94 -26.38 -5.15
N ALA A 967 11.19 -25.50 -5.80
CA ALA A 967 9.98 -25.91 -6.49
C ALA A 967 10.36 -26.27 -7.94
N PRO A 968 9.79 -27.30 -8.56
CA PRO A 968 9.93 -27.52 -9.98
C PRO A 968 9.20 -26.39 -10.72
N ALA A 969 9.86 -25.72 -11.66
CA ALA A 969 9.44 -24.53 -12.41
C ALA A 969 9.76 -23.17 -11.74
N LYS A 970 10.06 -22.23 -12.54
CA LYS A 970 10.47 -20.84 -12.31
C LYS A 970 10.05 -20.21 -10.96
N LEU A 971 11.00 -19.58 -10.30
CA LEU A 971 10.78 -18.86 -9.05
C LEU A 971 10.04 -17.56 -9.30
N GLN A 972 9.00 -17.31 -8.54
CA GLN A 972 8.22 -16.08 -8.63
C GLN A 972 8.74 -15.08 -7.59
N ILE A 973 9.03 -13.87 -8.04
CA ILE A 973 9.51 -12.79 -7.19
C ILE A 973 8.43 -11.73 -7.07
N TYR A 974 8.23 -11.30 -5.85
CA TYR A 974 7.23 -10.30 -5.50
C TYR A 974 7.91 -9.08 -4.91
N SER A 975 7.36 -7.90 -5.16
CA SER A 975 7.67 -6.72 -4.37
C SER A 975 7.31 -6.96 -2.91
N ILE A 976 7.82 -6.14 -2.01
CA ILE A 976 7.44 -6.22 -0.59
C ILE A 976 5.94 -6.01 -0.36
N ASN A 977 5.25 -5.42 -1.34
CA ASN A 977 3.81 -5.19 -1.33
C ASN A 977 3.00 -6.39 -1.88
N GLY A 978 3.66 -7.51 -2.12
CA GLY A 978 3.03 -8.74 -2.59
C GLY A 978 2.68 -8.76 -4.09
N VAL A 979 3.12 -7.78 -4.87
CA VAL A 979 2.96 -7.76 -6.32
C VAL A 979 4.07 -8.61 -6.94
N LYS A 980 3.72 -9.57 -7.81
CA LYS A 980 4.70 -10.32 -8.57
C LYS A 980 5.41 -9.39 -9.56
N VAL A 981 6.71 -9.27 -9.44
CA VAL A 981 7.54 -8.36 -10.23
C VAL A 981 8.47 -9.08 -11.19
N ALA A 982 8.73 -10.36 -10.96
CA ALA A 982 9.54 -11.17 -11.88
C ALA A 982 9.28 -12.66 -11.72
N GLU A 983 9.67 -13.42 -12.74
CA GLU A 983 9.74 -14.88 -12.71
C GLU A 983 11.11 -15.31 -13.23
N VAL A 984 11.89 -15.96 -12.39
CA VAL A 984 13.28 -16.30 -12.68
C VAL A 984 13.56 -17.76 -12.40
N ASN A 985 14.59 -18.31 -13.00
CA ASN A 985 14.97 -19.71 -12.74
C ASN A 985 15.68 -19.87 -11.39
N LYS A 986 16.34 -18.84 -10.91
CA LYS A 986 16.99 -18.75 -9.59
C LYS A 986 16.88 -17.32 -9.07
N VAL A 987 16.98 -17.16 -7.75
CA VAL A 987 16.92 -15.83 -7.11
C VAL A 987 18.04 -14.91 -7.62
N SER A 988 19.21 -15.46 -7.95
CA SER A 988 20.30 -14.69 -8.57
C SER A 988 19.94 -14.04 -9.91
N ASP A 989 18.97 -14.57 -10.62
CA ASP A 989 18.56 -14.01 -11.91
C ASP A 989 17.68 -12.76 -11.72
N ALA A 990 17.27 -12.47 -10.50
CA ALA A 990 16.42 -11.31 -10.19
C ALA A 990 17.14 -9.98 -10.37
N GLU A 991 18.46 -9.93 -10.18
CA GLU A 991 19.27 -8.71 -10.44
C GLU A 991 19.20 -8.23 -11.88
N TYR A 992 18.93 -9.16 -12.80
CA TYR A 992 18.91 -8.85 -14.23
C TYR A 992 17.57 -8.30 -14.72
N VAL A 993 16.53 -8.45 -13.89
CA VAL A 993 15.15 -8.11 -14.28
C VAL A 993 14.49 -7.14 -13.30
N LEU A 994 15.16 -6.80 -12.21
CA LEU A 994 14.60 -5.94 -11.16
C LEU A 994 15.59 -4.86 -10.76
N SER A 995 15.09 -3.68 -10.48
CA SER A 995 15.88 -2.57 -9.92
C SER A 995 16.34 -2.86 -8.50
N PRO A 996 17.36 -2.15 -7.97
CA PRO A 996 17.74 -2.23 -6.57
C PRO A 996 16.53 -2.05 -5.65
N GLY A 997 16.37 -2.95 -4.69
CA GLY A 997 15.19 -2.93 -3.83
C GLY A 997 15.04 -4.20 -3.00
N MET A 998 13.99 -4.24 -2.19
CA MET A 998 13.64 -5.39 -1.35
C MET A 998 12.49 -6.17 -1.99
N TYR A 999 12.65 -7.49 -2.11
CA TYR A 999 11.73 -8.38 -2.81
C TYR A 999 11.44 -9.63 -1.97
N ILE A 1000 10.43 -10.38 -2.37
CA ILE A 1000 10.01 -11.63 -1.72
C ILE A 1000 10.04 -12.77 -2.74
N CYS A 1001 10.69 -13.88 -2.38
CA CYS A 1001 10.63 -15.13 -3.12
C CYS A 1001 10.27 -16.28 -2.17
N ASN A 1002 9.28 -17.07 -2.51
CA ASN A 1002 8.76 -18.16 -1.67
C ASN A 1002 8.52 -17.75 -0.20
N GLY A 1003 7.93 -16.57 0.02
CA GLY A 1003 7.62 -16.05 1.33
C GLY A 1003 8.80 -15.45 2.10
N LYS A 1004 10.01 -15.43 1.54
CA LYS A 1004 11.21 -14.88 2.17
C LYS A 1004 11.66 -13.60 1.45
N LYS A 1005 12.07 -12.60 2.23
CA LYS A 1005 12.58 -11.32 1.73
C LYS A 1005 14.04 -11.45 1.29
N PHE A 1006 14.41 -10.78 0.20
CA PHE A 1006 15.79 -10.58 -0.22
C PHE A 1006 15.98 -9.18 -0.78
N VAL A 1007 17.22 -8.73 -0.86
CA VAL A 1007 17.58 -7.37 -1.31
C VAL A 1007 18.44 -7.47 -2.56
N ILE A 1008 18.07 -6.72 -3.58
CA ILE A 1008 18.91 -6.40 -4.73
C ILE A 1008 19.57 -5.06 -4.42
N LYS A 1009 20.88 -5.00 -4.46
CA LYS A 1009 21.68 -3.81 -4.16
C LYS A 1009 21.99 -2.99 -5.42
#